data_57f52a6e83e1f3f008f5245124dd37e3
#
_entry.id   57f52a6e83e1f3f008f5245124dd37e3
#
_cell.length_a   1.000
_cell.length_b   1.000
_cell.length_c   1.000
_cell.angle_alpha   90.00
_cell.angle_beta   90.00
_cell.angle_gamma   90.00
#
_symmetry.space_group_name_H-M   'P 1'
#
loop_
_entity.id
_entity.type
_entity.pdbx_description
1 polymer ?
#
loop_
_entity_poly.entity_id
_entity_poly.type
_entity_poly.pdbx_seq_one_letter_code
_entity_poly.pdbx_strand_id
1 'polypeptide(L)'
;MIGTGGHGHTYPGATVPFGMVQLSPDTRIDGSWDGCSGYHHDDSVIYGFSHTHLNGTGCTDYGDIMLMPTMGEPNFDPKEYGSKFSHSNEKATAGFYSVKLDKHNIDVNLTTSTRVGFHQYVFNNAGQANIILDLNHRDKLLEGEVRIIDQKRIWVKRRSEAWAKDQYVFALIEFDKPFEISKVKCNGEKGRRFTGTELALSFTRKVKKGEKILVKVTLSPTGFEGAENNSSEIKGWDFNKVKKEAEQLWDKQLSKIEITETDKDKLAIFYTALYHTMVQPNIAQDIDGKYRGRDNKVHDGEGFDYYSVFSLWDTFRAAHPLYTLIEKKRTADFINTFLKQYEQGGRLPVWELASNETDCMIGYHSVSVMADAMAKGITGFDYEKAFAAAKHSAMLDHLGLDAYKRQGFISMDDEHESVSKTLEYAYDDWCIAQMAQILNKKEDYEYFMKRSQSWKNIFDWETGFMRPKKNGGWDKPFDPREINNNYTEGNSWQYSFFVPQDIPGMIEAYGGNDKFEAKLDEMFNSESKTTGREQVDVTGLIGQYAHGNEPSHHMAYLYNYIGKPEKTTDKVHYILNNFYKNTPDGLIGNEDCGQMSAWYVLSSMGIYSVTPGKAEWIESKATFDKIKVNFENGESELLSKNSVKNRLGISMTKYNWIKPKLSESLTPVPVIYAESKSFKNKMGFVFDSFNKDTEYFYSINNKEFEKLDIGLVLNETSTIKFYSDNGYGKVSDTVSATFFKKPNNYTIDIKSTYNPQYHAGGKEGLIDGINGSTNWRKGDWQGYQSQDFEAIVDLQNVKEVSSFSSTFLQDQRSWILMPTKVEYYSSTDNINFILITSVENDVDPKKDENTIKDFSFKASKPINARYIKVKAYNFGRLPEWHIGYHDKGEAFIFIDEITIK
;
A
#
# COMPACT_ATOMS: atom_id res chain seq x y z
N MET A 1 -2.33 7.76 -23.10
CA MET A 1 -1.22 6.79 -22.98
C MET A 1 -0.21 7.17 -21.90
N ILE A 2 -0.33 8.34 -21.26
CA ILE A 2 0.57 8.73 -20.14
C ILE A 2 0.39 7.76 -18.98
N GLY A 3 1.50 7.26 -18.44
CA GLY A 3 1.51 6.29 -17.33
C GLY A 3 1.31 4.82 -17.74
N THR A 4 1.11 4.52 -19.02
CA THR A 4 0.96 3.12 -19.50
C THR A 4 2.29 2.42 -19.74
N GLY A 5 3.41 3.11 -19.59
CA GLY A 5 4.79 2.59 -19.62
C GLY A 5 5.54 3.01 -18.36
N GLY A 6 6.78 2.55 -18.20
CA GLY A 6 7.54 2.74 -16.97
C GLY A 6 6.81 2.15 -15.77
N HIS A 7 6.77 2.89 -14.67
CA HIS A 7 6.14 2.48 -13.41
C HIS A 7 4.79 3.16 -13.12
N GLY A 8 4.12 3.71 -14.16
CA GLY A 8 2.84 4.42 -13.94
C GLY A 8 1.65 3.51 -13.68
N HIS A 9 1.69 2.27 -14.12
CA HIS A 9 0.67 1.22 -13.94
C HIS A 9 -0.74 1.61 -14.37
N THR A 10 -0.88 2.48 -15.36
CA THR A 10 -2.18 2.84 -15.94
C THR A 10 -2.49 1.99 -17.16
N TYR A 11 -3.73 2.01 -17.63
CA TYR A 11 -4.17 1.26 -18.80
C TYR A 11 -4.86 2.18 -19.84
N PRO A 12 -4.80 1.85 -21.15
CA PRO A 12 -5.32 2.72 -22.21
C PRO A 12 -6.79 2.45 -22.56
N GLY A 13 -7.45 1.52 -21.91
CA GLY A 13 -8.75 1.01 -22.27
C GLY A 13 -9.91 1.99 -22.12
N ALA A 14 -11.08 1.57 -22.59
CA ALA A 14 -12.31 2.35 -22.49
C ALA A 14 -12.92 2.23 -21.08
N THR A 15 -13.22 3.37 -20.48
CA THR A 15 -14.02 3.49 -19.26
C THR A 15 -14.84 4.77 -19.31
N VAL A 16 -15.88 4.90 -18.51
CA VAL A 16 -16.59 6.16 -18.24
C VAL A 16 -16.21 6.68 -16.85
N PRO A 17 -16.43 7.95 -16.52
CA PRO A 17 -16.03 8.49 -15.22
C PRO A 17 -16.61 7.65 -14.08
N PHE A 18 -15.71 7.17 -13.18
CA PHE A 18 -16.03 6.32 -12.03
C PHE A 18 -16.85 5.04 -12.39
N GLY A 19 -16.73 4.54 -13.63
CA GLY A 19 -17.49 3.39 -14.11
C GLY A 19 -17.03 2.06 -13.51
N MET A 20 -17.95 1.10 -13.38
CA MET A 20 -17.66 -0.27 -12.95
C MET A 20 -16.81 -1.02 -13.99
N VAL A 21 -16.95 -0.69 -15.27
CA VAL A 21 -16.25 -1.35 -16.37
C VAL A 21 -15.01 -0.55 -16.77
N GLN A 22 -13.86 -1.21 -16.71
CA GLN A 22 -12.60 -0.78 -17.26
C GLN A 22 -12.17 -1.79 -18.35
N LEU A 23 -12.64 -1.54 -19.58
CA LEU A 23 -12.46 -2.46 -20.71
C LEU A 23 -11.16 -2.15 -21.45
N SER A 24 -10.12 -2.94 -21.21
CA SER A 24 -8.77 -2.69 -21.70
C SER A 24 -8.10 -3.94 -22.28
N PRO A 25 -7.12 -3.76 -23.20
CA PRO A 25 -6.26 -4.87 -23.57
C PRO A 25 -5.35 -5.30 -22.41
N ASP A 26 -5.07 -6.59 -22.37
CA ASP A 26 -4.07 -7.20 -21.48
C ASP A 26 -2.85 -7.63 -22.30
N THR A 27 -1.69 -7.10 -21.94
CA THR A 27 -0.41 -7.41 -22.60
C THR A 27 0.54 -8.23 -21.73
N ARG A 28 0.22 -8.37 -20.40
CA ARG A 28 0.98 -9.19 -19.45
C ARG A 28 0.08 -10.14 -18.69
N ILE A 29 0.58 -11.37 -18.54
CA ILE A 29 -0.12 -12.48 -17.85
C ILE A 29 0.82 -13.24 -16.89
N ASP A 30 2.02 -12.72 -16.67
CA ASP A 30 3.07 -13.38 -15.87
C ASP A 30 3.13 -12.89 -14.42
N GLY A 31 2.27 -11.92 -14.04
CA GLY A 31 2.23 -11.33 -12.71
C GLY A 31 3.41 -10.40 -12.40
N SER A 32 4.18 -9.98 -13.43
CA SER A 32 5.25 -9.00 -13.25
C SER A 32 4.71 -7.67 -12.72
N TRP A 33 5.50 -7.00 -11.87
CA TRP A 33 5.09 -5.75 -11.24
C TRP A 33 4.83 -4.64 -12.25
N ASP A 34 5.77 -4.39 -13.19
CA ASP A 34 5.49 -3.50 -14.31
C ASP A 34 4.38 -4.09 -15.18
N GLY A 35 3.34 -3.30 -15.46
CA GLY A 35 2.17 -3.75 -16.20
C GLY A 35 1.18 -4.58 -15.37
N CYS A 36 1.24 -4.55 -14.04
CA CYS A 36 0.29 -5.22 -13.15
C CYS A 36 -1.16 -4.79 -13.36
N SER A 37 -1.42 -3.58 -13.89
CA SER A 37 -2.74 -3.14 -14.36
C SER A 37 -3.26 -3.90 -15.59
N GLY A 38 -2.50 -4.83 -16.16
CA GLY A 38 -2.84 -5.64 -17.33
C GLY A 38 -2.14 -5.20 -18.62
N TYR A 39 -1.82 -3.94 -18.77
CA TYR A 39 -1.18 -3.37 -19.97
C TYR A 39 0.16 -2.73 -19.63
N HIS A 40 1.13 -2.92 -20.52
CA HIS A 40 2.36 -2.13 -20.52
C HIS A 40 2.73 -1.71 -21.93
N HIS A 41 3.08 -0.42 -22.12
CA HIS A 41 3.32 0.16 -23.46
C HIS A 41 4.47 -0.51 -24.24
N ASP A 42 5.49 -1.02 -23.56
CA ASP A 42 6.64 -1.65 -24.23
C ASP A 42 6.35 -3.08 -24.74
N ASP A 43 5.17 -3.61 -24.41
CA ASP A 43 4.76 -4.94 -24.85
C ASP A 43 4.28 -4.93 -26.30
N SER A 44 4.39 -6.07 -26.96
CA SER A 44 4.05 -6.24 -28.38
C SER A 44 2.99 -7.32 -28.64
N VAL A 45 2.43 -7.91 -27.61
CA VAL A 45 1.42 -8.97 -27.69
C VAL A 45 0.22 -8.63 -26.81
N ILE A 46 -0.98 -8.71 -27.39
CA ILE A 46 -2.24 -8.67 -26.64
C ILE A 46 -2.71 -10.11 -26.46
N TYR A 47 -3.04 -10.46 -25.20
CA TYR A 47 -3.58 -11.76 -24.80
C TYR A 47 -5.10 -11.77 -24.67
N GLY A 48 -5.73 -10.61 -24.59
CA GLY A 48 -7.19 -10.48 -24.52
C GLY A 48 -7.63 -9.09 -24.13
N PHE A 49 -8.92 -8.95 -23.86
CA PHE A 49 -9.58 -7.73 -23.43
C PHE A 49 -10.44 -8.06 -22.22
N SER A 50 -10.01 -7.68 -21.04
CA SER A 50 -10.75 -7.88 -19.80
C SER A 50 -11.54 -6.64 -19.40
N HIS A 51 -12.48 -6.78 -18.45
CA HIS A 51 -13.49 -5.77 -18.17
C HIS A 51 -13.26 -5.03 -16.86
N THR A 52 -12.27 -5.45 -16.09
CA THR A 52 -11.86 -4.80 -14.85
C THR A 52 -10.34 -4.61 -14.83
N HIS A 53 -9.88 -3.40 -14.47
CA HIS A 53 -8.46 -3.06 -14.35
C HIS A 53 -8.27 -2.09 -13.20
N LEU A 54 -7.19 -2.24 -12.45
CA LEU A 54 -6.76 -1.25 -11.47
C LEU A 54 -5.96 -0.15 -12.16
N ASN A 55 -6.06 1.08 -11.67
CA ASN A 55 -5.37 2.22 -12.23
C ASN A 55 -4.26 2.69 -11.30
N GLY A 56 -3.02 2.42 -11.69
CA GLY A 56 -1.84 2.97 -11.03
C GLY A 56 -1.36 2.20 -9.81
N THR A 57 -1.93 1.05 -9.48
CA THR A 57 -1.55 0.28 -8.29
C THR A 57 -0.50 -0.78 -8.58
N GLY A 58 0.31 -1.14 -7.58
CA GLY A 58 1.30 -2.21 -7.67
C GLY A 58 0.75 -3.64 -7.53
N CYS A 59 -0.55 -3.89 -7.77
CA CYS A 59 -1.14 -5.22 -7.63
C CYS A 59 -1.79 -5.75 -8.90
N THR A 60 -1.91 -7.07 -8.99
CA THR A 60 -2.35 -7.78 -10.20
C THR A 60 -3.81 -8.21 -10.16
N ASP A 61 -4.60 -7.76 -9.18
CA ASP A 61 -6.02 -8.05 -9.08
C ASP A 61 -6.80 -7.56 -10.30
N TYR A 62 -7.99 -8.11 -10.48
CA TYR A 62 -8.87 -7.84 -11.62
C TYR A 62 -8.46 -8.60 -12.89
N GLY A 63 -8.73 -8.08 -14.08
CA GLY A 63 -8.61 -8.82 -15.34
C GLY A 63 -9.78 -9.79 -15.54
N ASP A 64 -10.98 -9.42 -15.02
CA ASP A 64 -12.16 -10.28 -15.06
C ASP A 64 -12.80 -10.33 -16.44
N ILE A 65 -13.40 -11.49 -16.75
CA ILE A 65 -14.21 -11.73 -17.95
C ILE A 65 -13.44 -11.37 -19.21
N MET A 66 -12.31 -12.02 -19.42
CA MET A 66 -11.46 -11.81 -20.59
C MET A 66 -12.08 -12.40 -21.84
N LEU A 67 -12.16 -11.61 -22.91
CA LEU A 67 -12.54 -12.05 -24.27
C LEU A 67 -11.38 -11.83 -25.24
N MET A 68 -11.10 -12.84 -26.10
CA MET A 68 -10.13 -12.73 -27.17
C MET A 68 -10.73 -13.19 -28.53
N PRO A 69 -10.86 -12.29 -29.53
CA PRO A 69 -11.30 -12.67 -30.87
C PRO A 69 -10.12 -13.31 -31.64
N THR A 70 -10.37 -14.45 -32.29
CA THR A 70 -9.37 -15.20 -33.06
C THR A 70 -9.95 -15.75 -34.36
N MET A 71 -9.06 -16.22 -35.27
CA MET A 71 -9.44 -16.88 -36.53
C MET A 71 -8.85 -18.29 -36.58
N GLY A 72 -9.57 -19.23 -37.20
CA GLY A 72 -9.12 -20.62 -37.40
C GLY A 72 -9.50 -21.54 -36.25
N GLU A 73 -8.74 -22.59 -36.00
CA GLU A 73 -9.01 -23.52 -34.89
C GLU A 73 -8.72 -22.85 -33.55
N PRO A 74 -9.67 -22.89 -32.58
CA PRO A 74 -9.46 -22.25 -31.28
C PRO A 74 -8.42 -22.99 -30.44
N ASN A 75 -7.58 -22.24 -29.75
CA ASN A 75 -6.62 -22.74 -28.79
C ASN A 75 -6.80 -21.97 -27.45
N PHE A 76 -6.55 -22.61 -26.31
CA PHE A 76 -6.64 -22.00 -24.98
C PHE A 76 -5.27 -21.73 -24.34
N ASP A 77 -4.19 -21.99 -25.05
CA ASP A 77 -2.88 -21.52 -24.61
C ASP A 77 -2.71 -20.04 -24.94
N PRO A 78 -2.48 -19.15 -23.96
CA PRO A 78 -2.26 -17.73 -24.20
C PRO A 78 -1.16 -17.44 -25.24
N LYS A 79 -0.09 -18.23 -25.27
CA LYS A 79 0.98 -18.11 -26.27
C LYS A 79 0.50 -18.39 -27.69
N GLU A 80 -0.55 -19.19 -27.82
CA GLU A 80 -1.12 -19.56 -29.11
C GLU A 80 -2.29 -18.65 -29.52
N TYR A 81 -3.15 -18.20 -28.61
CA TYR A 81 -4.23 -17.29 -28.98
C TYR A 81 -3.80 -15.82 -29.01
N GLY A 82 -2.77 -15.43 -28.27
CA GLY A 82 -2.24 -14.06 -28.24
C GLY A 82 -1.87 -13.55 -29.64
N SER A 83 -2.00 -12.26 -29.85
CA SER A 83 -1.70 -11.61 -31.13
C SER A 83 -0.73 -10.46 -30.96
N LYS A 84 0.27 -10.39 -31.83
CA LYS A 84 1.09 -9.19 -31.98
C LYS A 84 0.21 -8.01 -32.40
N PHE A 85 0.62 -6.82 -32.00
CA PHE A 85 0.03 -5.55 -32.39
C PHE A 85 1.12 -4.47 -32.57
N SER A 86 0.74 -3.33 -33.10
CA SER A 86 1.62 -2.17 -33.25
C SER A 86 0.94 -0.92 -32.76
N HIS A 87 1.64 -0.09 -31.99
CA HIS A 87 1.16 1.21 -31.53
C HIS A 87 0.76 2.17 -32.66
N SER A 88 1.29 1.99 -33.88
CA SER A 88 0.84 2.74 -35.06
C SER A 88 -0.62 2.45 -35.46
N ASN A 89 -1.15 1.31 -35.02
CA ASN A 89 -2.53 0.85 -35.23
C ASN A 89 -3.37 0.86 -33.96
N GLU A 90 -2.85 1.48 -32.89
CA GLU A 90 -3.51 1.61 -31.60
C GLU A 90 -4.00 3.04 -31.39
N LYS A 91 -5.18 3.19 -30.87
CA LYS A 91 -5.75 4.50 -30.52
C LYS A 91 -6.51 4.39 -29.21
N ALA A 92 -6.18 5.25 -28.26
CA ALA A 92 -6.89 5.45 -27.00
C ALA A 92 -7.39 6.89 -26.87
N THR A 93 -8.64 7.06 -26.48
CA THR A 93 -9.24 8.34 -26.09
C THR A 93 -10.19 8.09 -24.93
N ALA A 94 -10.55 9.10 -24.17
CA ALA A 94 -11.52 8.96 -23.09
C ALA A 94 -12.81 8.26 -23.60
N GLY A 95 -13.16 7.13 -23.01
CA GLY A 95 -14.32 6.31 -23.37
C GLY A 95 -14.17 5.43 -24.61
N PHE A 96 -13.02 5.38 -25.26
CA PHE A 96 -12.83 4.58 -26.48
C PHE A 96 -11.39 4.08 -26.63
N TYR A 97 -11.26 2.80 -27.05
CA TYR A 97 -10.01 2.17 -27.44
C TYR A 97 -10.15 1.41 -28.73
N SER A 98 -9.09 1.39 -29.55
CA SER A 98 -9.03 0.52 -30.75
C SER A 98 -7.64 0.05 -31.04
N VAL A 99 -7.52 -1.16 -31.62
CA VAL A 99 -6.26 -1.78 -32.02
C VAL A 99 -6.49 -2.80 -33.11
N LYS A 100 -5.46 -3.10 -33.91
CA LYS A 100 -5.45 -4.21 -34.87
C LYS A 100 -4.67 -5.39 -34.31
N LEU A 101 -5.28 -6.57 -34.28
CA LEU A 101 -4.64 -7.84 -33.95
C LEU A 101 -4.01 -8.44 -35.21
N ASP A 102 -2.67 -8.40 -35.30
CA ASP A 102 -1.95 -8.73 -36.54
C ASP A 102 -2.09 -10.22 -36.91
N LYS A 103 -1.90 -11.14 -35.95
CA LYS A 103 -1.99 -12.61 -36.17
C LYS A 103 -3.33 -13.04 -36.75
N HIS A 104 -4.40 -12.44 -36.27
CA HIS A 104 -5.76 -12.80 -36.63
C HIS A 104 -6.36 -11.88 -37.68
N ASN A 105 -5.71 -10.76 -38.02
CA ASN A 105 -6.17 -9.71 -38.93
C ASN A 105 -7.58 -9.20 -38.56
N ILE A 106 -7.74 -8.83 -37.28
CA ILE A 106 -9.01 -8.36 -36.72
C ILE A 106 -8.80 -6.95 -36.19
N ASP A 107 -9.70 -6.01 -36.56
CA ASP A 107 -9.75 -4.71 -35.93
C ASP A 107 -10.68 -4.76 -34.73
N VAL A 108 -10.20 -4.40 -33.57
CA VAL A 108 -10.92 -4.34 -32.30
C VAL A 108 -11.26 -2.90 -31.96
N ASN A 109 -12.51 -2.62 -31.63
CA ASN A 109 -12.96 -1.33 -31.12
C ASN A 109 -13.74 -1.56 -29.83
N LEU A 110 -13.45 -0.79 -28.80
CA LEU A 110 -14.01 -0.92 -27.46
C LEU A 110 -14.60 0.42 -27.00
N THR A 111 -15.76 0.36 -26.36
CA THR A 111 -16.38 1.47 -25.61
C THR A 111 -17.19 0.95 -24.45
N THR A 112 -17.69 1.79 -23.57
CA THR A 112 -18.42 1.34 -22.38
C THR A 112 -19.56 2.30 -22.01
N SER A 113 -20.53 1.77 -21.24
CA SER A 113 -21.32 2.54 -20.28
C SER A 113 -20.80 2.28 -18.87
N THR A 114 -21.50 2.68 -17.84
CA THR A 114 -21.08 2.46 -16.44
C THR A 114 -20.86 0.98 -16.11
N ARG A 115 -21.74 0.09 -16.57
CA ARG A 115 -21.74 -1.34 -16.22
C ARG A 115 -21.63 -2.29 -17.41
N VAL A 116 -21.53 -1.75 -18.64
CA VAL A 116 -21.52 -2.57 -19.85
C VAL A 116 -20.30 -2.23 -20.71
N GLY A 117 -19.43 -3.21 -20.92
CA GLY A 117 -18.40 -3.16 -21.94
C GLY A 117 -18.97 -3.52 -23.32
N PHE A 118 -18.61 -2.75 -24.35
CA PHE A 118 -19.14 -2.93 -25.69
C PHE A 118 -18.00 -3.08 -26.70
N HIS A 119 -17.92 -4.26 -27.32
CA HIS A 119 -16.91 -4.62 -28.31
C HIS A 119 -17.50 -4.59 -29.71
N GLN A 120 -16.68 -4.12 -30.67
CA GLN A 120 -16.89 -4.30 -32.10
C GLN A 120 -15.64 -4.94 -32.72
N TYR A 121 -15.79 -6.15 -33.22
CA TYR A 121 -14.73 -6.87 -33.92
C TYR A 121 -14.99 -6.85 -35.42
N VAL A 122 -14.03 -6.42 -36.22
CA VAL A 122 -14.08 -6.44 -37.69
C VAL A 122 -13.14 -7.53 -38.21
N PHE A 123 -13.69 -8.58 -38.78
CA PHE A 123 -12.94 -9.73 -39.29
C PHE A 123 -12.52 -9.46 -40.74
N ASN A 124 -11.26 -9.12 -40.96
CA ASN A 124 -10.75 -8.75 -42.29
C ASN A 124 -10.46 -9.96 -43.20
N ASN A 125 -10.59 -11.18 -42.69
CA ASN A 125 -10.55 -12.44 -43.46
C ASN A 125 -11.92 -13.16 -43.35
N ALA A 126 -12.29 -13.90 -44.40
CA ALA A 126 -13.40 -14.85 -44.30
C ALA A 126 -12.92 -16.17 -43.68
N GLY A 127 -13.75 -16.85 -42.91
CA GLY A 127 -13.42 -18.14 -42.33
C GLY A 127 -14.13 -18.41 -41.01
N GLN A 128 -13.52 -19.25 -40.18
CA GLN A 128 -14.00 -19.54 -38.84
C GLN A 128 -13.49 -18.46 -37.89
N ALA A 129 -14.36 -17.69 -37.32
CA ALA A 129 -14.11 -16.72 -36.27
C ALA A 129 -14.45 -17.34 -34.91
N ASN A 130 -13.65 -17.05 -33.91
CA ASN A 130 -13.88 -17.46 -32.53
C ASN A 130 -13.85 -16.24 -31.60
N ILE A 131 -14.60 -16.32 -30.52
CA ILE A 131 -14.44 -15.48 -29.35
C ILE A 131 -14.12 -16.41 -28.18
N ILE A 132 -12.92 -16.31 -27.63
CA ILE A 132 -12.45 -17.10 -26.50
C ILE A 132 -12.85 -16.34 -25.24
N LEU A 133 -13.53 -17.01 -24.31
CA LEU A 133 -13.71 -16.62 -22.93
C LEU A 133 -12.76 -17.46 -22.07
N ASP A 134 -11.83 -16.83 -21.37
CA ASP A 134 -10.91 -17.51 -20.45
C ASP A 134 -11.03 -16.93 -19.05
N LEU A 135 -11.54 -17.73 -18.10
CA LEU A 135 -11.70 -17.30 -16.70
C LEU A 135 -10.43 -17.50 -15.85
N ASN A 136 -9.39 -18.13 -16.40
CA ASN A 136 -8.10 -18.32 -15.75
C ASN A 136 -7.06 -17.25 -16.16
N HIS A 137 -7.52 -16.18 -16.81
CA HIS A 137 -6.67 -15.23 -17.50
C HIS A 137 -5.61 -14.56 -16.59
N ARG A 138 -5.95 -14.17 -15.36
CA ARG A 138 -5.03 -13.44 -14.47
C ARG A 138 -4.94 -14.10 -13.09
N ASP A 139 -5.56 -13.54 -12.09
CA ASP A 139 -5.53 -14.03 -10.72
C ASP A 139 -6.18 -15.41 -10.56
N LYS A 140 -5.91 -16.05 -9.43
CA LYS A 140 -6.29 -17.44 -9.17
C LYS A 140 -7.82 -17.62 -9.17
N LEU A 141 -8.32 -18.45 -10.09
CA LEU A 141 -9.74 -18.80 -10.17
C LEU A 141 -10.08 -19.79 -9.03
N LEU A 142 -10.97 -19.37 -8.11
CA LEU A 142 -11.52 -20.21 -7.04
C LEU A 142 -12.76 -20.97 -7.51
N GLU A 143 -13.63 -20.30 -8.30
CA GLU A 143 -14.84 -20.89 -8.85
C GLU A 143 -15.22 -20.17 -10.15
N GLY A 144 -15.30 -20.90 -11.23
CA GLY A 144 -15.82 -20.45 -12.52
C GLY A 144 -17.15 -21.12 -12.85
N GLU A 145 -18.07 -20.37 -13.43
CA GLU A 145 -19.33 -20.90 -13.95
C GLU A 145 -19.73 -20.19 -15.24
N VAL A 146 -20.14 -20.95 -16.26
CA VAL A 146 -20.75 -20.44 -17.50
C VAL A 146 -22.07 -21.18 -17.73
N ARG A 147 -23.17 -20.44 -17.86
CA ARG A 147 -24.49 -20.97 -18.19
C ARG A 147 -24.93 -20.48 -19.56
N ILE A 148 -25.27 -21.41 -20.43
CA ILE A 148 -25.80 -21.11 -21.77
C ILE A 148 -27.28 -20.83 -21.67
N ILE A 149 -27.71 -19.58 -21.91
CA ILE A 149 -29.11 -19.18 -21.97
C ILE A 149 -29.68 -19.59 -23.33
N ASP A 150 -29.06 -19.07 -24.40
CA ASP A 150 -29.37 -19.38 -25.80
C ASP A 150 -28.11 -19.21 -26.68
N GLN A 151 -28.27 -19.20 -28.00
CA GLN A 151 -27.13 -19.05 -28.94
C GLN A 151 -26.51 -17.65 -28.96
N LYS A 152 -27.07 -16.69 -28.24
CA LYS A 152 -26.61 -15.29 -28.21
C LYS A 152 -26.28 -14.79 -26.80
N ARG A 153 -26.71 -15.50 -25.76
CA ARG A 153 -26.58 -15.01 -24.38
C ARG A 153 -26.05 -16.09 -23.46
N ILE A 154 -25.12 -15.72 -22.61
CA ILE A 154 -24.55 -16.58 -21.59
C ILE A 154 -24.37 -15.78 -20.28
N TRP A 155 -24.59 -16.45 -19.16
CA TRP A 155 -24.24 -15.97 -17.86
C TRP A 155 -22.86 -16.51 -17.47
N VAL A 156 -22.06 -15.65 -16.83
CA VAL A 156 -20.73 -15.99 -16.35
C VAL A 156 -20.62 -15.60 -14.89
N LYS A 157 -20.04 -16.46 -14.07
CA LYS A 157 -19.59 -16.17 -12.71
C LYS A 157 -18.09 -16.43 -12.63
N ARG A 158 -17.36 -15.50 -12.07
CA ARG A 158 -15.96 -15.66 -11.70
C ARG A 158 -15.81 -15.34 -10.22
N ARG A 159 -15.19 -16.24 -9.45
CA ARG A 159 -14.75 -16.04 -8.10
C ARG A 159 -13.24 -16.25 -8.06
N SER A 160 -12.48 -15.26 -7.60
CA SER A 160 -11.04 -15.26 -7.68
C SER A 160 -10.37 -14.79 -6.39
N GLU A 161 -9.06 -15.00 -6.30
CA GLU A 161 -8.22 -14.65 -5.18
C GLU A 161 -6.90 -14.06 -5.67
N ALA A 162 -6.57 -12.86 -5.13
CA ALA A 162 -5.24 -12.26 -5.15
C ALA A 162 -5.06 -11.43 -3.85
N TRP A 163 -4.89 -10.10 -3.90
CA TRP A 163 -5.00 -9.23 -2.72
C TRP A 163 -6.43 -9.30 -2.15
N ALA A 164 -7.43 -9.11 -3.01
CA ALA A 164 -8.80 -9.45 -2.66
C ALA A 164 -8.91 -10.97 -2.49
N LYS A 165 -9.14 -11.44 -1.25
CA LYS A 165 -9.15 -12.87 -0.93
C LYS A 165 -10.37 -13.62 -1.43
N ASP A 166 -11.44 -12.92 -1.71
CA ASP A 166 -12.71 -13.51 -2.14
C ASP A 166 -13.50 -12.51 -2.99
N GLN A 167 -13.11 -12.39 -4.27
CA GLN A 167 -13.75 -11.49 -5.23
C GLN A 167 -14.82 -12.22 -6.06
N TYR A 168 -15.98 -11.59 -6.22
CA TYR A 168 -17.08 -12.10 -7.06
C TYR A 168 -17.39 -11.15 -8.20
N VAL A 169 -17.41 -11.67 -9.41
CA VAL A 169 -17.89 -10.98 -10.60
C VAL A 169 -18.89 -11.87 -11.33
N PHE A 170 -20.05 -11.32 -11.59
CA PHE A 170 -21.07 -11.92 -12.45
C PHE A 170 -21.16 -11.13 -13.73
N ALA A 171 -21.43 -11.80 -14.84
CA ALA A 171 -21.60 -11.14 -16.12
C ALA A 171 -22.70 -11.77 -16.98
N LEU A 172 -23.34 -10.93 -17.79
CA LEU A 172 -24.12 -11.33 -18.95
C LEU A 172 -23.32 -10.97 -20.21
N ILE A 173 -23.00 -11.98 -21.02
CA ILE A 173 -22.39 -11.76 -22.33
C ILE A 173 -23.47 -11.94 -23.39
N GLU A 174 -23.64 -10.92 -24.25
CA GLU A 174 -24.58 -10.91 -25.35
C GLU A 174 -23.87 -10.75 -26.70
N PHE A 175 -24.27 -11.54 -27.67
CA PHE A 175 -23.78 -11.48 -29.05
C PHE A 175 -24.87 -10.96 -29.98
N ASP A 176 -24.55 -10.05 -30.92
CA ASP A 176 -25.54 -9.60 -31.94
C ASP A 176 -25.96 -10.72 -32.86
N LYS A 177 -25.14 -11.76 -33.04
CA LYS A 177 -25.33 -12.90 -33.90
C LYS A 177 -25.11 -14.22 -33.16
N PRO A 178 -25.77 -15.32 -33.57
CA PRO A 178 -25.64 -16.60 -32.89
C PRO A 178 -24.24 -17.20 -33.06
N PHE A 179 -23.79 -17.89 -32.02
CA PHE A 179 -22.54 -18.64 -31.95
C PHE A 179 -22.80 -20.10 -31.54
N GLU A 180 -21.86 -20.98 -31.91
CA GLU A 180 -21.77 -22.35 -31.44
C GLU A 180 -20.54 -22.50 -30.50
N ILE A 181 -20.67 -23.36 -29.51
CA ILE A 181 -19.53 -23.72 -28.66
C ILE A 181 -18.72 -24.78 -29.39
N SER A 182 -17.50 -24.45 -29.80
CA SER A 182 -16.64 -25.36 -30.58
C SER A 182 -15.58 -26.06 -29.73
N LYS A 183 -15.13 -25.43 -28.63
CA LYS A 183 -14.11 -26.00 -27.74
C LYS A 183 -14.38 -25.59 -26.30
N VAL A 184 -14.10 -26.50 -25.38
CA VAL A 184 -14.28 -26.29 -23.93
C VAL A 184 -13.07 -26.86 -23.19
N LYS A 185 -12.46 -26.05 -22.33
CA LYS A 185 -11.56 -26.48 -21.25
C LYS A 185 -12.38 -26.36 -19.96
N CYS A 186 -12.56 -27.47 -19.23
CA CYS A 186 -13.38 -27.48 -18.03
C CYS A 186 -13.02 -28.72 -17.19
N ASN A 187 -12.72 -28.52 -15.91
CA ASN A 187 -12.42 -29.60 -14.96
C ASN A 187 -13.59 -29.98 -14.03
N GLY A 188 -14.78 -29.36 -14.22
CA GLY A 188 -15.99 -29.66 -13.49
C GLY A 188 -17.15 -30.13 -14.38
N GLU A 189 -18.37 -29.64 -14.10
CA GLU A 189 -19.60 -29.98 -14.83
C GLU A 189 -19.54 -29.53 -16.30
N LYS A 190 -20.13 -30.30 -17.21
CA LYS A 190 -20.20 -30.00 -18.65
C LYS A 190 -21.60 -30.20 -19.20
N GLY A 191 -22.05 -29.25 -19.99
CA GLY A 191 -23.39 -29.32 -20.62
C GLY A 191 -23.91 -27.92 -20.96
N ARG A 192 -25.14 -27.59 -20.57
CA ARG A 192 -25.64 -26.20 -20.63
C ARG A 192 -25.09 -25.31 -19.52
N ARG A 193 -24.46 -25.94 -18.51
CA ARG A 193 -23.71 -25.32 -17.42
C ARG A 193 -22.32 -25.92 -17.40
N PHE A 194 -21.31 -25.08 -17.35
CA PHE A 194 -19.89 -25.44 -17.21
C PHE A 194 -19.37 -24.83 -15.91
N THR A 195 -18.65 -25.63 -15.12
CA THR A 195 -18.08 -25.17 -13.84
C THR A 195 -16.66 -25.67 -13.67
N GLY A 196 -15.88 -25.02 -12.85
CA GLY A 196 -14.55 -25.49 -12.47
C GLY A 196 -13.61 -24.37 -12.06
N THR A 197 -12.43 -24.77 -11.67
CA THR A 197 -11.25 -23.91 -11.41
C THR A 197 -10.33 -23.80 -12.62
N GLU A 198 -10.60 -24.59 -13.66
CA GLU A 198 -10.04 -24.43 -15.00
C GLU A 198 -11.21 -24.32 -15.97
N LEU A 199 -11.45 -23.12 -16.51
CA LEU A 199 -12.65 -22.89 -17.33
C LEU A 199 -12.37 -21.90 -18.45
N ALA A 200 -12.39 -22.39 -19.70
CA ALA A 200 -12.36 -21.59 -20.91
C ALA A 200 -13.29 -22.17 -21.97
N LEU A 201 -13.95 -21.29 -22.73
CA LEU A 201 -14.86 -21.64 -23.81
C LEU A 201 -14.52 -20.87 -25.09
N SER A 202 -14.73 -21.51 -26.25
CA SER A 202 -14.66 -20.87 -27.54
C SER A 202 -16.05 -20.82 -28.20
N PHE A 203 -16.51 -19.63 -28.51
CA PHE A 203 -17.75 -19.34 -29.24
C PHE A 203 -17.40 -19.08 -30.70
N THR A 204 -17.84 -19.94 -31.60
CA THR A 204 -17.40 -20.01 -33.00
C THR A 204 -18.53 -19.73 -33.95
N ARG A 205 -18.21 -19.06 -35.06
CA ARG A 205 -19.10 -18.93 -36.22
C ARG A 205 -18.29 -18.70 -37.50
N LYS A 206 -18.91 -18.95 -38.67
CA LYS A 206 -18.36 -18.55 -39.97
C LYS A 206 -18.61 -17.08 -40.23
N VAL A 207 -17.61 -16.34 -40.70
CA VAL A 207 -17.72 -14.93 -41.07
C VAL A 207 -17.24 -14.70 -42.50
N LYS A 208 -17.78 -13.62 -43.08
CA LYS A 208 -17.32 -13.08 -44.38
C LYS A 208 -16.21 -12.05 -44.13
N LYS A 209 -15.41 -11.76 -45.15
CA LYS A 209 -14.41 -10.69 -45.11
C LYS A 209 -15.09 -9.34 -44.81
N GLY A 210 -14.57 -8.60 -43.83
CA GLY A 210 -15.11 -7.32 -43.36
C GLY A 210 -16.38 -7.43 -42.51
N GLU A 211 -16.74 -8.64 -42.10
CA GLU A 211 -17.93 -8.83 -41.25
C GLU A 211 -17.66 -8.27 -39.84
N LYS A 212 -18.65 -7.54 -39.31
CA LYS A 212 -18.65 -7.01 -37.95
C LYS A 212 -19.40 -7.93 -37.01
N ILE A 213 -18.83 -8.17 -35.85
CA ILE A 213 -19.46 -8.84 -34.71
C ILE A 213 -19.47 -7.90 -33.54
N LEU A 214 -20.62 -7.77 -32.91
CA LEU A 214 -20.81 -6.94 -31.72
C LEU A 214 -21.02 -7.82 -30.50
N VAL A 215 -20.35 -7.50 -29.40
CA VAL A 215 -20.47 -8.20 -28.12
C VAL A 215 -20.66 -7.19 -27.02
N LYS A 216 -21.62 -7.41 -26.14
CA LYS A 216 -21.78 -6.68 -24.89
C LYS A 216 -21.44 -7.59 -23.72
N VAL A 217 -20.70 -7.09 -22.77
CA VAL A 217 -20.40 -7.75 -21.49
C VAL A 217 -20.87 -6.84 -20.37
N THR A 218 -21.91 -7.26 -19.71
CA THR A 218 -22.52 -6.53 -18.59
C THR A 218 -22.05 -7.12 -17.27
N LEU A 219 -21.46 -6.32 -16.40
CA LEU A 219 -20.98 -6.76 -15.09
C LEU A 219 -22.02 -6.53 -13.98
N SER A 220 -21.93 -7.35 -12.92
CA SER A 220 -22.62 -7.17 -11.65
C SER A 220 -21.79 -7.75 -10.51
N PRO A 221 -21.71 -7.09 -9.35
CA PRO A 221 -21.11 -7.66 -8.14
C PRO A 221 -22.09 -8.58 -7.38
N THR A 222 -23.39 -8.54 -7.68
CA THR A 222 -24.40 -9.18 -6.84
C THR A 222 -24.87 -10.53 -7.38
N GLY A 223 -25.06 -10.68 -8.70
CA GLY A 223 -25.54 -11.93 -9.27
C GLY A 223 -25.93 -11.82 -10.75
N PHE A 224 -26.42 -12.93 -11.31
CA PHE A 224 -26.87 -12.99 -12.70
C PHE A 224 -28.07 -12.07 -12.97
N GLU A 225 -28.99 -11.94 -12.00
CA GLU A 225 -30.12 -11.01 -12.10
C GLU A 225 -29.66 -9.56 -12.15
N GLY A 226 -28.66 -9.20 -11.35
CA GLY A 226 -28.03 -7.87 -11.39
C GLY A 226 -27.43 -7.58 -12.77
N ALA A 227 -26.73 -8.54 -13.36
CA ALA A 227 -26.18 -8.39 -14.72
C ALA A 227 -27.30 -8.23 -15.79
N GLU A 228 -28.42 -8.98 -15.69
CA GLU A 228 -29.58 -8.78 -16.58
C GLU A 228 -30.18 -7.37 -16.43
N ASN A 229 -30.32 -6.87 -15.18
CA ASN A 229 -30.84 -5.52 -14.92
C ASN A 229 -29.93 -4.45 -15.50
N ASN A 230 -28.60 -4.58 -15.26
CA ASN A 230 -27.58 -3.65 -15.72
C ASN A 230 -27.50 -3.59 -17.26
N SER A 231 -27.88 -4.65 -17.99
CA SER A 231 -27.83 -4.68 -19.45
C SER A 231 -28.77 -3.64 -20.09
N SER A 232 -29.73 -3.12 -19.33
CA SER A 232 -30.66 -2.07 -19.76
C SER A 232 -29.97 -0.72 -20.04
N GLU A 233 -28.70 -0.51 -19.60
CA GLU A 233 -27.91 0.69 -19.89
C GLU A 233 -27.66 0.86 -21.40
N ILE A 234 -27.44 -0.24 -22.13
CA ILE A 234 -27.22 -0.20 -23.59
C ILE A 234 -28.33 -0.93 -24.30
N LYS A 235 -29.29 -0.17 -24.78
CA LYS A 235 -30.41 -0.70 -25.63
C LYS A 235 -29.97 -0.80 -27.09
N GLY A 236 -30.09 -2.00 -27.65
CA GLY A 236 -29.75 -2.25 -29.06
C GLY A 236 -28.24 -2.42 -29.30
N TRP A 237 -27.81 -2.22 -30.55
CA TRP A 237 -26.47 -2.58 -31.04
C TRP A 237 -25.76 -1.45 -31.79
N ASP A 238 -26.06 -0.19 -31.45
CA ASP A 238 -25.41 0.98 -32.05
C ASP A 238 -24.13 1.35 -31.29
N PHE A 239 -23.00 0.80 -31.71
CA PHE A 239 -21.69 1.03 -31.13
C PHE A 239 -21.31 2.52 -31.14
N ASN A 240 -21.57 3.22 -32.25
CA ASN A 240 -21.18 4.63 -32.41
C ASN A 240 -21.96 5.56 -31.47
N LYS A 241 -23.24 5.22 -31.22
CA LYS A 241 -24.06 5.94 -30.25
C LYS A 241 -23.45 5.83 -28.84
N VAL A 242 -23.13 4.61 -28.38
CA VAL A 242 -22.55 4.37 -27.03
C VAL A 242 -21.19 5.05 -26.90
N LYS A 243 -20.33 4.96 -27.92
CA LYS A 243 -19.06 5.69 -27.96
C LYS A 243 -19.26 7.19 -27.76
N LYS A 244 -20.20 7.78 -28.48
CA LYS A 244 -20.50 9.24 -28.36
C LYS A 244 -21.02 9.59 -26.96
N GLU A 245 -21.88 8.75 -26.39
CA GLU A 245 -22.39 8.94 -25.02
C GLU A 245 -21.25 8.87 -23.99
N ALA A 246 -20.29 7.95 -24.11
CA ALA A 246 -19.10 7.88 -23.26
C ALA A 246 -18.21 9.12 -23.41
N GLU A 247 -17.97 9.60 -24.64
CA GLU A 247 -17.24 10.84 -24.90
C GLU A 247 -17.92 12.03 -24.21
N GLN A 248 -19.25 12.16 -24.31
CA GLN A 248 -20.00 13.24 -23.66
C GLN A 248 -19.94 13.20 -22.13
N LEU A 249 -19.92 12.01 -21.53
CA LEU A 249 -19.73 11.89 -20.08
C LEU A 249 -18.36 12.40 -19.65
N TRP A 250 -17.31 12.09 -20.41
CA TRP A 250 -15.99 12.59 -20.16
C TRP A 250 -15.87 14.11 -20.40
N ASP A 251 -16.43 14.63 -21.49
CA ASP A 251 -16.45 16.09 -21.77
C ASP A 251 -17.08 16.85 -20.59
N LYS A 252 -18.20 16.34 -20.07
CA LYS A 252 -18.87 16.92 -18.92
C LYS A 252 -17.99 16.90 -17.67
N GLN A 253 -17.29 15.78 -17.40
CA GLN A 253 -16.46 15.63 -16.20
C GLN A 253 -15.19 16.49 -16.30
N LEU A 254 -14.50 16.41 -17.42
CA LEU A 254 -13.25 17.16 -17.62
C LEU A 254 -13.48 18.67 -17.68
N SER A 255 -14.66 19.13 -18.10
CA SER A 255 -15.03 20.55 -18.08
C SER A 255 -15.24 21.13 -16.67
N LYS A 256 -15.17 20.34 -15.62
CA LYS A 256 -15.16 20.86 -14.23
C LYS A 256 -13.97 21.76 -13.93
N ILE A 257 -12.84 21.51 -14.62
CA ILE A 257 -11.68 22.40 -14.57
C ILE A 257 -11.25 22.70 -15.99
N GLU A 258 -11.43 23.95 -16.41
CA GLU A 258 -11.04 24.42 -17.74
C GLU A 258 -9.76 25.25 -17.63
N ILE A 259 -8.73 24.93 -18.41
CA ILE A 259 -7.48 25.69 -18.45
C ILE A 259 -7.31 26.39 -19.82
N THR A 260 -6.68 27.55 -19.82
CA THR A 260 -6.26 28.24 -21.05
C THR A 260 -4.76 28.05 -21.20
N GLU A 261 -4.35 27.31 -22.23
CA GLU A 261 -2.97 27.00 -22.55
C GLU A 261 -2.83 26.77 -24.06
N THR A 262 -1.70 27.12 -24.63
CA THR A 262 -1.36 26.93 -26.06
C THR A 262 -0.44 25.73 -26.27
N ASP A 263 0.30 25.32 -25.25
CA ASP A 263 1.16 24.16 -25.26
C ASP A 263 0.31 22.89 -25.20
N LYS A 264 0.33 22.11 -26.30
CA LYS A 264 -0.46 20.88 -26.42
C LYS A 264 -0.03 19.78 -25.47
N ASP A 265 1.25 19.72 -25.13
CA ASP A 265 1.77 18.71 -24.21
C ASP A 265 1.29 18.99 -22.79
N LYS A 266 1.32 20.25 -22.35
CA LYS A 266 0.75 20.65 -21.05
C LYS A 266 -0.74 20.41 -20.97
N LEU A 267 -1.50 20.69 -22.06
CA LEU A 267 -2.92 20.36 -22.15
C LEU A 267 -3.15 18.86 -22.01
N ALA A 268 -2.38 18.04 -22.73
CA ALA A 268 -2.48 16.58 -22.68
C ALA A 268 -2.17 16.04 -21.27
N ILE A 269 -1.09 16.52 -20.64
CA ILE A 269 -0.72 16.12 -19.28
C ILE A 269 -1.83 16.49 -18.29
N PHE A 270 -2.32 17.73 -18.33
CA PHE A 270 -3.34 18.20 -17.38
C PHE A 270 -4.64 17.41 -17.50
N TYR A 271 -5.18 17.27 -18.72
CA TYR A 271 -6.46 16.55 -18.88
C TYR A 271 -6.32 15.05 -18.73
N THR A 272 -5.13 14.46 -19.00
CA THR A 272 -4.88 13.04 -18.65
C THR A 272 -4.80 12.88 -17.14
N ALA A 273 -4.13 13.78 -16.43
CA ALA A 273 -4.11 13.75 -14.97
C ALA A 273 -5.52 13.88 -14.38
N LEU A 274 -6.32 14.85 -14.86
CA LEU A 274 -7.70 14.99 -14.41
C LEU A 274 -8.56 13.75 -14.76
N TYR A 275 -8.33 13.11 -15.92
CA TYR A 275 -8.96 11.85 -16.31
C TYR A 275 -8.60 10.73 -15.33
N HIS A 276 -7.33 10.52 -14.98
CA HIS A 276 -6.89 9.48 -14.06
C HIS A 276 -7.56 9.61 -12.69
N THR A 277 -7.77 10.82 -12.17
CA THR A 277 -8.47 11.05 -10.90
C THR A 277 -9.92 10.59 -10.91
N MET A 278 -10.51 10.29 -12.06
CA MET A 278 -11.92 9.92 -12.21
C MET A 278 -12.12 8.49 -12.73
N VAL A 279 -11.07 7.67 -12.70
CA VAL A 279 -11.13 6.24 -13.05
C VAL A 279 -11.50 5.40 -11.83
N GLN A 280 -10.86 5.67 -10.72
CA GLN A 280 -11.11 5.03 -9.41
C GLN A 280 -11.11 6.10 -8.31
N PRO A 281 -11.91 5.87 -7.21
CA PRO A 281 -12.78 4.72 -6.92
C PRO A 281 -13.88 4.55 -7.98
N ASN A 282 -14.35 3.32 -8.20
CA ASN A 282 -15.38 3.04 -9.21
C ASN A 282 -16.69 2.53 -8.61
N ILE A 283 -17.80 2.73 -9.31
CA ILE A 283 -19.11 2.21 -8.96
C ILE A 283 -19.01 0.68 -8.75
N ALA A 284 -19.55 0.20 -7.64
CA ALA A 284 -19.58 -1.21 -7.24
C ALA A 284 -20.99 -1.67 -6.84
N GLN A 285 -22.01 -1.15 -7.53
CA GLN A 285 -23.42 -1.49 -7.33
C GLN A 285 -24.15 -1.67 -8.66
N ASP A 286 -25.20 -2.46 -8.64
CA ASP A 286 -26.12 -2.65 -9.76
C ASP A 286 -27.03 -1.43 -9.97
N ILE A 287 -27.67 -1.33 -11.12
CA ILE A 287 -28.55 -0.20 -11.48
C ILE A 287 -29.76 -0.06 -10.52
N ASP A 288 -30.17 -1.15 -9.88
CA ASP A 288 -31.23 -1.16 -8.87
C ASP A 288 -30.72 -0.78 -7.46
N GLY A 289 -29.42 -0.42 -7.34
CA GLY A 289 -28.76 0.02 -6.11
C GLY A 289 -28.18 -1.12 -5.25
N LYS A 290 -28.40 -2.38 -5.60
CA LYS A 290 -27.84 -3.50 -4.84
C LYS A 290 -26.32 -3.57 -5.00
N TYR A 291 -25.63 -3.94 -3.93
CA TYR A 291 -24.18 -4.06 -3.90
C TYR A 291 -23.72 -5.24 -3.02
N ARG A 292 -22.50 -5.70 -3.22
CA ARG A 292 -21.87 -6.68 -2.33
C ARG A 292 -21.06 -5.95 -1.26
N GLY A 293 -21.35 -6.26 0.01
CA GLY A 293 -20.70 -5.64 1.15
C GLY A 293 -19.43 -6.38 1.61
N ARG A 294 -18.70 -5.79 2.57
CA ARG A 294 -17.48 -6.39 3.18
C ARG A 294 -17.75 -7.69 3.96
N ASP A 295 -19.00 -7.98 4.30
CA ASP A 295 -19.43 -9.28 4.82
C ASP A 295 -19.69 -10.32 3.73
N ASN A 296 -19.34 -9.98 2.50
CA ASN A 296 -19.53 -10.76 1.29
C ASN A 296 -20.99 -11.12 0.96
N LYS A 297 -21.97 -10.39 1.54
CA LYS A 297 -23.39 -10.52 1.27
C LYS A 297 -23.88 -9.43 0.32
N VAL A 298 -25.01 -9.72 -0.33
CA VAL A 298 -25.72 -8.71 -1.13
C VAL A 298 -26.61 -7.89 -0.24
N HIS A 299 -26.51 -6.56 -0.37
CA HIS A 299 -27.31 -5.57 0.34
C HIS A 299 -28.11 -4.71 -0.63
N ASP A 300 -29.23 -4.18 -0.16
CA ASP A 300 -30.03 -3.20 -0.90
C ASP A 300 -29.41 -1.81 -0.80
N GLY A 301 -29.54 -1.02 -1.86
CA GLY A 301 -29.09 0.38 -1.87
C GLY A 301 -29.94 1.28 -0.98
N GLU A 302 -29.30 2.31 -0.41
CA GLU A 302 -29.94 3.26 0.54
C GLU A 302 -30.00 4.69 -0.02
N GLY A 303 -30.03 4.86 -1.34
CA GLY A 303 -30.18 6.18 -1.98
C GLY A 303 -28.87 6.95 -2.19
N PHE A 304 -27.72 6.29 -2.07
CA PHE A 304 -26.40 6.79 -2.49
C PHE A 304 -25.72 5.79 -3.42
N ASP A 305 -24.71 6.23 -4.15
CA ASP A 305 -23.90 5.37 -5.01
C ASP A 305 -22.81 4.67 -4.17
N TYR A 306 -22.74 3.32 -4.24
CA TYR A 306 -21.73 2.51 -3.55
C TYR A 306 -20.50 2.31 -4.44
N TYR A 307 -19.31 2.47 -3.86
CA TYR A 307 -18.03 2.42 -4.56
C TYR A 307 -17.09 1.36 -4.00
N SER A 308 -16.07 1.02 -4.78
CA SER A 308 -14.95 0.16 -4.40
C SER A 308 -13.65 0.71 -4.97
N VAL A 309 -12.53 0.12 -4.54
CA VAL A 309 -11.16 0.52 -4.83
C VAL A 309 -10.81 1.83 -4.13
N PHE A 310 -10.58 1.69 -2.84
CA PHE A 310 -10.16 2.82 -2.01
C PHE A 310 -8.73 2.62 -1.49
N SER A 311 -7.76 3.20 -2.18
CA SER A 311 -6.36 3.31 -1.76
C SER A 311 -6.19 4.54 -0.89
N LEU A 312 -6.65 4.46 0.38
CA LEU A 312 -6.82 5.65 1.22
C LEU A 312 -5.51 6.23 1.75
N TRP A 313 -4.48 5.40 1.93
CA TRP A 313 -3.14 5.87 2.30
C TRP A 313 -2.56 6.86 1.30
N ASP A 314 -2.87 6.67 0.02
CA ASP A 314 -2.43 7.51 -1.07
C ASP A 314 -3.39 8.69 -1.23
N THR A 315 -4.66 8.39 -1.49
CA THR A 315 -5.64 9.33 -2.04
C THR A 315 -6.14 10.39 -1.06
N PHE A 316 -5.97 10.19 0.27
CA PHE A 316 -6.35 11.22 1.25
C PHE A 316 -5.58 12.53 1.07
N ARG A 317 -4.38 12.47 0.47
CA ARG A 317 -3.41 13.58 0.38
C ARG A 317 -3.78 14.62 -0.68
N ALA A 318 -4.27 14.20 -1.85
CA ALA A 318 -4.64 15.12 -2.93
C ALA A 318 -5.93 14.74 -3.65
N ALA A 319 -6.18 13.46 -3.95
CA ALA A 319 -7.35 13.04 -4.72
C ALA A 319 -8.66 13.36 -3.99
N HIS A 320 -8.81 12.95 -2.72
CA HIS A 320 -10.00 13.29 -1.93
C HIS A 320 -10.14 14.79 -1.67
N PRO A 321 -9.10 15.56 -1.31
CA PRO A 321 -9.17 17.02 -1.31
C PRO A 321 -9.66 17.62 -2.63
N LEU A 322 -9.20 17.14 -3.79
CA LEU A 322 -9.69 17.56 -5.09
C LEU A 322 -11.19 17.26 -5.25
N TYR A 323 -11.65 16.08 -4.84
CA TYR A 323 -13.08 15.74 -4.92
C TYR A 323 -13.94 16.63 -4.02
N THR A 324 -13.46 17.08 -2.88
CA THR A 324 -14.20 18.06 -2.05
C THR A 324 -14.44 19.37 -2.77
N LEU A 325 -13.65 19.66 -3.79
CA LEU A 325 -13.78 20.88 -4.62
C LEU A 325 -14.79 20.67 -5.77
N ILE A 326 -14.66 19.57 -6.53
CA ILE A 326 -15.38 19.35 -7.79
C ILE A 326 -16.39 18.20 -7.79
N GLU A 327 -16.43 17.37 -6.72
CA GLU A 327 -17.25 16.15 -6.59
C GLU A 327 -17.87 16.03 -5.18
N LYS A 328 -18.51 17.10 -4.69
CA LYS A 328 -19.04 17.15 -3.31
C LYS A 328 -20.08 16.07 -3.02
N LYS A 329 -21.02 15.86 -3.99
CA LYS A 329 -22.00 14.78 -3.85
C LYS A 329 -21.32 13.42 -3.77
N ARG A 330 -20.37 13.16 -4.66
CA ARG A 330 -19.62 11.90 -4.70
C ARG A 330 -18.76 11.69 -3.47
N THR A 331 -18.18 12.75 -2.91
CA THR A 331 -17.48 12.70 -1.63
C THR A 331 -18.40 12.19 -0.51
N ALA A 332 -19.65 12.65 -0.47
CA ALA A 332 -20.63 12.14 0.49
C ALA A 332 -20.97 10.65 0.23
N ASP A 333 -21.08 10.24 -1.03
CA ASP A 333 -21.34 8.84 -1.40
C ASP A 333 -20.15 7.93 -1.03
N PHE A 334 -18.89 8.38 -1.19
CA PHE A 334 -17.71 7.68 -0.70
C PHE A 334 -17.75 7.48 0.81
N ILE A 335 -18.08 8.52 1.57
CA ILE A 335 -18.19 8.43 3.02
C ILE A 335 -19.33 7.50 3.44
N ASN A 336 -20.47 7.55 2.79
CA ASN A 336 -21.55 6.59 3.05
C ASN A 336 -21.10 5.15 2.75
N THR A 337 -20.29 4.94 1.71
CA THR A 337 -19.66 3.64 1.42
C THR A 337 -18.76 3.21 2.56
N PHE A 338 -17.88 4.08 3.08
CA PHE A 338 -17.03 3.78 4.25
C PHE A 338 -17.84 3.38 5.48
N LEU A 339 -18.97 4.05 5.72
CA LEU A 339 -19.84 3.74 6.83
C LEU A 339 -20.52 2.38 6.69
N LYS A 340 -20.90 1.99 5.46
CA LYS A 340 -21.41 0.62 5.19
C LYS A 340 -20.32 -0.43 5.34
N GLN A 341 -19.13 -0.16 4.84
CA GLN A 341 -17.97 -1.05 5.01
C GLN A 341 -17.57 -1.20 6.49
N TYR A 342 -17.70 -0.15 7.29
CA TYR A 342 -17.56 -0.20 8.74
C TYR A 342 -18.60 -1.11 9.40
N GLU A 343 -19.88 -0.94 9.07
CA GLU A 343 -20.97 -1.74 9.63
C GLU A 343 -20.82 -3.23 9.31
N GLN A 344 -20.35 -3.56 8.10
CA GLN A 344 -20.23 -4.92 7.59
C GLN A 344 -18.90 -5.60 7.97
N GLY A 345 -17.83 -4.82 8.08
CA GLY A 345 -16.47 -5.31 8.34
C GLY A 345 -15.92 -5.02 9.73
N GLY A 346 -16.68 -4.29 10.58
CA GLY A 346 -16.31 -3.99 11.98
C GLY A 346 -15.31 -2.84 12.16
N ARG A 347 -14.78 -2.27 11.05
CA ARG A 347 -13.88 -1.11 11.06
C ARG A 347 -13.94 -0.36 9.74
N LEU A 348 -13.52 0.90 9.76
CA LEU A 348 -13.40 1.71 8.55
C LEU A 348 -12.40 1.11 7.56
N PRO A 349 -12.58 1.35 6.24
CA PRO A 349 -11.65 0.85 5.24
C PRO A 349 -10.27 1.52 5.34
N VAL A 350 -9.23 0.73 5.02
CA VAL A 350 -7.84 1.15 4.86
C VAL A 350 -7.45 1.05 3.40
N TRP A 351 -7.51 -0.15 2.81
CA TRP A 351 -7.33 -0.40 1.40
C TRP A 351 -8.36 -1.42 0.91
N GLU A 352 -9.55 -0.93 0.60
CA GLU A 352 -10.67 -1.78 0.20
C GLU A 352 -10.62 -2.07 -1.31
N LEU A 353 -10.75 -3.34 -1.66
CA LEU A 353 -10.74 -3.85 -3.02
C LEU A 353 -11.83 -4.91 -3.21
N ALA A 354 -12.83 -4.62 -4.05
CA ALA A 354 -13.89 -5.55 -4.42
C ALA A 354 -14.53 -6.26 -3.20
N SER A 355 -14.98 -5.47 -2.23
CA SER A 355 -15.60 -5.93 -0.96
C SER A 355 -14.63 -6.60 0.04
N ASN A 356 -13.34 -6.60 -0.24
CA ASN A 356 -12.31 -7.12 0.67
C ASN A 356 -11.49 -5.98 1.26
N GLU A 357 -11.15 -6.08 2.54
CA GLU A 357 -10.10 -5.27 3.13
C GLU A 357 -8.77 -5.98 2.98
N THR A 358 -7.82 -5.32 2.36
CA THR A 358 -6.52 -5.93 2.11
C THR A 358 -5.50 -5.63 3.20
N ASP A 359 -5.71 -4.58 4.01
CA ASP A 359 -4.74 -4.06 4.97
C ASP A 359 -3.36 -3.79 4.36
N CYS A 360 -3.33 -3.46 3.07
CA CYS A 360 -2.09 -3.33 2.34
C CYS A 360 -1.21 -2.21 2.88
N MET A 361 -1.83 -1.09 3.28
CA MET A 361 -1.14 0.10 3.77
C MET A 361 -1.50 0.41 5.22
N ILE A 362 -0.77 1.37 5.79
CA ILE A 362 -0.91 1.83 7.16
C ILE A 362 -1.96 2.94 7.31
N GLY A 363 -2.23 3.34 8.54
CA GLY A 363 -3.19 4.39 8.87
C GLY A 363 -4.65 3.91 8.87
N TYR A 364 -5.56 4.84 9.17
CA TYR A 364 -7.01 4.68 8.98
C TYR A 364 -7.58 5.93 8.32
N HIS A 365 -6.97 6.30 7.19
CA HIS A 365 -7.13 7.60 6.52
C HIS A 365 -8.51 7.89 5.93
N SER A 366 -9.44 6.92 5.93
CA SER A 366 -10.87 7.23 5.77
C SER A 366 -11.33 8.31 6.74
N VAL A 367 -10.72 8.38 7.93
CA VAL A 367 -10.96 9.43 8.94
C VAL A 367 -10.56 10.81 8.43
N SER A 368 -9.42 10.91 7.74
CA SER A 368 -8.97 12.16 7.12
C SER A 368 -9.97 12.66 6.07
N VAL A 369 -10.47 11.75 5.22
CA VAL A 369 -11.49 12.07 4.20
C VAL A 369 -12.78 12.58 4.84
N MET A 370 -13.25 11.91 5.89
CA MET A 370 -14.46 12.32 6.63
C MET A 370 -14.27 13.67 7.34
N ALA A 371 -13.13 13.86 8.01
CA ALA A 371 -12.82 15.11 8.71
C ALA A 371 -12.72 16.29 7.74
N ASP A 372 -12.09 16.11 6.58
CA ASP A 372 -11.96 17.15 5.55
C ASP A 372 -13.34 17.54 4.96
N ALA A 373 -14.17 16.54 4.68
CA ALA A 373 -15.55 16.77 4.22
C ALA A 373 -16.39 17.52 5.28
N MET A 374 -16.31 17.12 6.55
CA MET A 374 -17.00 17.81 7.65
C MET A 374 -16.51 19.24 7.83
N ALA A 375 -15.20 19.46 7.82
CA ALA A 375 -14.58 20.78 7.95
C ALA A 375 -14.99 21.73 6.80
N LYS A 376 -15.15 21.20 5.59
CA LYS A 376 -15.61 21.92 4.40
C LYS A 376 -17.14 22.02 4.31
N GLY A 377 -17.88 21.47 5.27
CA GLY A 377 -19.34 21.56 5.36
C GLY A 377 -20.07 20.76 4.28
N ILE A 378 -19.46 19.67 3.78
CA ILE A 378 -20.11 18.75 2.83
C ILE A 378 -21.18 17.97 3.60
N THR A 379 -22.40 18.00 3.10
CA THR A 379 -23.57 17.29 3.66
C THR A 379 -23.90 16.06 2.82
N GLY A 380 -24.82 15.23 3.29
CA GLY A 380 -25.26 14.02 2.59
C GLY A 380 -24.79 12.73 3.25
N PHE A 381 -24.13 12.82 4.41
CA PHE A 381 -23.79 11.70 5.28
C PHE A 381 -24.00 12.05 6.76
N ASP A 382 -24.07 11.04 7.61
CA ASP A 382 -24.31 11.20 9.05
C ASP A 382 -22.99 11.48 9.78
N TYR A 383 -22.81 12.72 10.26
CA TYR A 383 -21.61 13.18 10.99
C TYR A 383 -21.39 12.45 12.31
N GLU A 384 -22.46 12.17 13.07
CA GLU A 384 -22.37 11.45 14.34
C GLU A 384 -21.91 10.00 14.13
N LYS A 385 -22.49 9.34 13.13
CA LYS A 385 -22.10 7.98 12.74
C LYS A 385 -20.66 7.94 12.21
N ALA A 386 -20.26 8.91 11.40
CA ALA A 386 -18.89 9.03 10.89
C ALA A 386 -17.88 9.17 12.05
N PHE A 387 -18.19 10.04 13.03
CA PHE A 387 -17.36 10.20 14.22
C PHE A 387 -17.30 8.91 15.06
N ALA A 388 -18.44 8.25 15.29
CA ALA A 388 -18.48 7.00 16.04
C ALA A 388 -17.64 5.89 15.39
N ALA A 389 -17.72 5.74 14.06
CA ALA A 389 -16.93 4.79 13.30
C ALA A 389 -15.43 5.11 13.34
N ALA A 390 -15.07 6.39 13.22
CA ALA A 390 -13.70 6.87 13.33
C ALA A 390 -13.09 6.55 14.70
N LYS A 391 -13.79 6.97 15.77
CA LYS A 391 -13.39 6.69 17.16
C LYS A 391 -13.24 5.19 17.41
N HIS A 392 -14.19 4.37 16.99
CA HIS A 392 -14.13 2.93 17.16
C HIS A 392 -12.91 2.33 16.46
N SER A 393 -12.66 2.69 15.20
CA SER A 393 -11.51 2.17 14.43
C SER A 393 -10.17 2.54 15.07
N ALA A 394 -10.02 3.76 15.60
CA ALA A 394 -8.82 4.23 16.28
C ALA A 394 -8.59 3.58 17.66
N MET A 395 -9.60 2.91 18.22
CA MET A 395 -9.55 2.30 19.55
C MET A 395 -9.42 0.77 19.53
N LEU A 396 -9.34 0.15 18.35
CA LEU A 396 -9.08 -1.27 18.21
C LEU A 396 -7.66 -1.64 18.68
N ASP A 397 -7.44 -2.94 18.93
CA ASP A 397 -6.15 -3.49 19.37
C ASP A 397 -5.53 -4.33 18.23
N HIS A 398 -5.13 -3.68 17.12
CA HIS A 398 -4.47 -4.34 16.01
C HIS A 398 -3.47 -3.41 15.33
N LEU A 399 -2.54 -3.96 14.56
CA LEU A 399 -1.52 -3.22 13.79
C LEU A 399 -0.78 -2.15 14.64
N GLY A 400 -0.44 -2.50 15.89
CA GLY A 400 0.32 -1.66 16.81
C GLY A 400 -0.50 -0.63 17.60
N LEU A 401 -1.83 -0.53 17.39
CA LEU A 401 -2.67 0.43 18.11
C LEU A 401 -2.75 0.19 19.62
N ASP A 402 -2.61 -1.06 20.09
CA ASP A 402 -2.53 -1.36 21.52
C ASP A 402 -1.29 -0.71 22.17
N ALA A 403 -0.14 -0.84 21.55
CA ALA A 403 1.10 -0.20 22.01
C ALA A 403 1.00 1.33 21.90
N TYR A 404 0.49 1.84 20.77
CA TYR A 404 0.29 3.25 20.55
C TYR A 404 -0.60 3.91 21.62
N LYS A 405 -1.71 3.26 21.99
CA LYS A 405 -2.60 3.74 23.07
C LYS A 405 -1.95 3.66 24.46
N ARG A 406 -1.14 2.64 24.70
CA ARG A 406 -0.54 2.35 26.01
C ARG A 406 0.64 3.26 26.34
N GLN A 407 1.50 3.56 25.36
CA GLN A 407 2.77 4.25 25.59
C GLN A 407 2.98 5.47 24.68
N GLY A 408 2.01 5.83 23.86
CA GLY A 408 2.02 7.01 22.99
C GLY A 408 2.92 6.89 21.77
N PHE A 409 3.39 5.69 21.40
CA PHE A 409 4.12 5.39 20.16
C PHE A 409 4.17 3.88 19.96
N ILE A 410 4.60 3.47 18.77
CA ILE A 410 4.85 2.07 18.43
C ILE A 410 6.35 1.81 18.46
N SER A 411 6.80 0.85 19.28
CA SER A 411 8.17 0.35 19.29
C SER A 411 8.36 -0.73 18.22
N MET A 412 9.59 -0.93 17.74
CA MET A 412 9.95 -2.08 16.91
C MET A 412 9.61 -3.42 17.59
N ASP A 413 9.65 -3.48 18.92
CA ASP A 413 9.28 -4.67 19.69
C ASP A 413 7.78 -4.97 19.60
N ASP A 414 6.93 -3.96 19.36
CA ASP A 414 5.47 -4.09 19.29
C ASP A 414 5.02 -4.42 17.86
N GLU A 415 5.45 -3.64 16.85
CA GLU A 415 4.97 -3.78 15.47
C GLU A 415 6.01 -3.25 14.46
N HIS A 416 6.00 -3.78 13.24
CA HIS A 416 6.77 -3.25 12.12
C HIS A 416 6.16 -1.93 11.60
N GLU A 417 6.91 -1.21 10.76
CA GLU A 417 6.55 0.14 10.27
C GLU A 417 6.26 1.12 11.41
N SER A 418 6.97 0.92 12.52
CA SER A 418 6.71 1.54 13.81
C SER A 418 6.73 3.07 13.76
N VAL A 419 7.64 3.66 13.00
CA VAL A 419 7.74 5.12 12.83
C VAL A 419 6.59 5.64 11.98
N SER A 420 6.39 5.06 10.82
CA SER A 420 5.32 5.47 9.89
C SER A 420 3.94 5.36 10.52
N LYS A 421 3.62 4.21 11.15
CA LYS A 421 2.35 4.00 11.85
C LYS A 421 2.14 5.00 12.98
N THR A 422 3.18 5.29 13.78
CA THR A 422 3.07 6.28 14.86
C THR A 422 2.72 7.68 14.33
N LEU A 423 3.36 8.10 13.24
CA LEU A 423 3.13 9.41 12.63
C LEU A 423 1.74 9.52 12.00
N GLU A 424 1.34 8.51 11.25
CA GLU A 424 0.07 8.54 10.52
C GLU A 424 -1.13 8.36 11.45
N TYR A 425 -1.03 7.50 12.48
CA TYR A 425 -2.05 7.43 13.54
C TYR A 425 -2.17 8.74 14.32
N ALA A 426 -1.07 9.47 14.54
CA ALA A 426 -1.12 10.77 15.21
C ALA A 426 -1.86 11.82 14.35
N TYR A 427 -1.69 11.79 13.04
CA TYR A 427 -2.45 12.64 12.14
C TYR A 427 -3.94 12.24 12.07
N ASP A 428 -4.24 10.96 11.95
CA ASP A 428 -5.62 10.47 11.94
C ASP A 428 -6.35 10.81 13.24
N ASP A 429 -5.69 10.70 14.38
CA ASP A 429 -6.24 11.11 15.69
C ASP A 429 -6.52 12.61 15.73
N TRP A 430 -5.67 13.43 15.13
CA TRP A 430 -5.98 14.86 14.99
C TRP A 430 -7.25 15.08 14.16
N CYS A 431 -7.44 14.34 13.09
CA CYS A 431 -8.66 14.39 12.29
C CYS A 431 -9.89 14.02 13.11
N ILE A 432 -9.82 12.98 13.96
CA ILE A 432 -10.90 12.61 14.91
C ILE A 432 -11.18 13.76 15.89
N ALA A 433 -10.12 14.40 16.39
CA ALA A 433 -10.29 15.56 17.27
C ALA A 433 -11.03 16.70 16.57
N GLN A 434 -10.75 16.97 15.28
CA GLN A 434 -11.47 17.97 14.52
C GLN A 434 -12.96 17.60 14.37
N MET A 435 -13.26 16.33 14.05
CA MET A 435 -14.64 15.84 14.01
C MET A 435 -15.34 16.00 15.36
N ALA A 436 -14.66 15.66 16.46
CA ALA A 436 -15.17 15.85 17.83
C ALA A 436 -15.45 17.32 18.13
N GLN A 437 -14.59 18.24 17.70
CA GLN A 437 -14.79 19.68 17.86
C GLN A 437 -16.02 20.16 17.10
N ILE A 438 -16.21 19.73 15.85
CA ILE A 438 -17.39 20.06 15.03
C ILE A 438 -18.68 19.62 15.71
N LEU A 439 -18.64 18.47 16.41
CA LEU A 439 -19.77 17.86 17.12
C LEU A 439 -19.87 18.29 18.59
N ASN A 440 -19.00 19.21 19.06
CA ASN A 440 -18.94 19.66 20.44
C ASN A 440 -18.69 18.56 21.48
N LYS A 441 -17.92 17.55 21.16
CA LYS A 441 -17.53 16.42 22.02
C LYS A 441 -16.20 16.72 22.72
N LYS A 442 -16.23 17.48 23.78
CA LYS A 442 -15.05 18.05 24.43
C LYS A 442 -14.04 17.01 24.94
N GLU A 443 -14.52 15.96 25.64
CA GLU A 443 -13.63 14.92 26.18
C GLU A 443 -12.90 14.16 25.10
N ASP A 444 -13.59 13.79 24.03
CA ASP A 444 -12.99 13.13 22.88
C ASP A 444 -11.99 14.05 22.16
N TYR A 445 -12.33 15.33 22.03
CA TYR A 445 -11.41 16.34 21.48
C TYR A 445 -10.09 16.38 22.27
N GLU A 446 -10.16 16.52 23.60
CA GLU A 446 -8.98 16.58 24.45
C GLU A 446 -8.15 15.29 24.39
N TYR A 447 -8.81 14.13 24.39
CA TYR A 447 -8.17 12.83 24.29
C TYR A 447 -7.40 12.66 22.98
N PHE A 448 -8.06 12.87 21.84
CA PHE A 448 -7.45 12.69 20.53
C PHE A 448 -6.45 13.80 20.20
N MET A 449 -6.63 15.01 20.70
CA MET A 449 -5.61 16.08 20.59
C MET A 449 -4.32 15.71 21.34
N LYS A 450 -4.40 15.06 22.52
CA LYS A 450 -3.20 14.54 23.19
C LYS A 450 -2.51 13.50 22.31
N ARG A 451 -3.25 12.51 21.81
CA ARG A 451 -2.70 11.43 20.95
C ARG A 451 -2.10 11.96 19.67
N SER A 452 -2.64 13.02 19.08
CA SER A 452 -2.10 13.66 17.88
C SER A 452 -0.67 14.19 18.03
N GLN A 453 -0.18 14.32 19.27
CA GLN A 453 1.16 14.75 19.60
C GLN A 453 2.17 13.60 19.78
N SER A 454 1.76 12.37 19.58
CA SER A 454 2.59 11.16 19.73
C SER A 454 3.85 11.15 18.86
N TRP A 455 3.88 11.93 17.77
CA TRP A 455 5.07 12.14 16.96
C TRP A 455 6.28 12.62 17.76
N LYS A 456 6.07 13.37 18.87
CA LYS A 456 7.14 13.84 19.77
C LYS A 456 7.87 12.71 20.49
N ASN A 457 7.21 11.56 20.64
CA ASN A 457 7.80 10.39 21.29
C ASN A 457 8.82 9.65 20.41
N ILE A 458 8.81 9.90 19.10
CA ILE A 458 9.74 9.29 18.15
C ILE A 458 10.63 10.30 17.43
N PHE A 459 10.52 11.59 17.74
CA PHE A 459 11.42 12.62 17.26
C PHE A 459 12.72 12.63 18.07
N ASP A 460 13.82 12.33 17.42
CA ASP A 460 15.15 12.42 18.00
C ASP A 460 15.70 13.84 17.84
N TRP A 461 15.71 14.58 18.93
CA TRP A 461 16.13 15.99 18.98
C TRP A 461 17.63 16.19 18.72
N GLU A 462 18.46 15.16 18.85
CA GLU A 462 19.90 15.24 18.58
C GLU A 462 20.19 15.16 17.08
N THR A 463 19.49 14.27 16.37
CA THR A 463 19.69 14.06 14.93
C THR A 463 18.71 14.83 14.05
N GLY A 464 17.58 15.26 14.61
CA GLY A 464 16.49 15.92 13.87
C GLY A 464 15.76 14.96 12.92
N PHE A 465 15.58 13.70 13.34
CA PHE A 465 14.85 12.69 12.58
C PHE A 465 13.80 11.98 13.42
N MET A 466 12.73 11.51 12.75
CA MET A 466 11.83 10.53 13.33
C MET A 466 12.49 9.15 13.28
N ARG A 467 12.75 8.58 14.46
CA ARG A 467 13.55 7.37 14.60
C ARG A 467 12.79 6.23 15.26
N PRO A 468 13.09 4.98 14.87
CA PRO A 468 12.53 3.82 15.55
C PRO A 468 13.13 3.69 16.96
N LYS A 469 12.27 3.26 17.89
CA LYS A 469 12.67 2.86 19.23
C LYS A 469 12.60 1.34 19.37
N LYS A 470 13.60 0.77 20.03
CA LYS A 470 13.66 -0.63 20.43
C LYS A 470 13.98 -0.71 21.90
N ASN A 471 13.21 -1.48 22.66
CA ASN A 471 13.36 -1.66 24.10
C ASN A 471 13.52 -0.31 24.87
N GLY A 472 12.67 0.67 24.51
CA GLY A 472 12.63 2.00 25.12
C GLY A 472 13.75 2.96 24.74
N GLY A 473 14.77 2.51 24.01
CA GLY A 473 15.90 3.30 23.48
C GLY A 473 15.79 3.54 21.97
N TRP A 474 16.69 4.41 21.45
CA TRP A 474 16.81 4.57 20.00
C TRP A 474 17.46 3.33 19.37
N ASP A 475 16.91 2.84 18.26
CA ASP A 475 17.50 1.76 17.48
C ASP A 475 18.86 2.18 16.88
N LYS A 476 19.82 1.25 16.84
CA LYS A 476 21.19 1.46 16.38
C LYS A 476 21.72 0.24 15.62
N PRO A 477 22.53 0.46 14.54
CA PRO A 477 22.96 1.75 13.98
C PRO A 477 21.83 2.50 13.28
N PHE A 478 21.97 3.79 13.00
CA PHE A 478 20.99 4.62 12.32
C PHE A 478 21.61 5.33 11.11
N ASP A 479 21.07 5.06 9.93
CA ASP A 479 21.29 5.84 8.70
C ASP A 479 19.92 6.37 8.24
N PRO A 480 19.70 7.69 8.16
CA PRO A 480 18.41 8.25 7.76
C PRO A 480 18.02 7.95 6.31
N ARG A 481 18.94 7.43 5.48
CA ARG A 481 18.70 7.01 4.10
C ARG A 481 18.30 5.55 3.99
N GLU A 482 18.36 4.79 5.10
CA GLU A 482 18.11 3.36 5.07
C GLU A 482 16.63 3.06 4.93
N ILE A 483 16.29 2.37 3.85
CA ILE A 483 14.96 1.77 3.65
C ILE A 483 14.92 0.46 4.44
N ASN A 484 14.12 0.43 5.49
CA ASN A 484 14.00 -0.71 6.40
C ASN A 484 12.54 -0.93 6.86
N ASN A 485 12.33 -1.90 7.76
CA ASN A 485 11.00 -2.29 8.20
C ASN A 485 10.33 -1.34 9.22
N ASN A 486 10.94 -0.20 9.53
CA ASN A 486 10.35 0.79 10.43
C ASN A 486 9.61 1.91 9.68
N TYR A 487 9.83 2.01 8.39
CA TYR A 487 9.22 3.00 7.50
C TYR A 487 8.49 2.28 6.37
N THR A 488 7.24 2.68 6.14
CA THR A 488 6.44 2.16 5.04
C THR A 488 6.99 2.73 3.73
N GLU A 489 7.49 1.85 2.87
CA GLU A 489 7.98 2.20 1.52
C GLU A 489 8.87 3.45 1.49
N GLY A 490 9.75 3.58 2.47
CA GLY A 490 10.56 4.78 2.59
C GLY A 490 11.65 4.68 3.64
N ASN A 491 12.21 5.84 3.97
CA ASN A 491 13.24 6.00 4.98
C ASN A 491 12.93 7.18 5.92
N SER A 492 13.85 7.47 6.84
CA SER A 492 13.64 8.52 7.83
C SER A 492 13.48 9.91 7.22
N TRP A 493 14.13 10.22 6.09
CA TRP A 493 13.95 11.48 5.40
C TRP A 493 12.53 11.70 4.92
N GLN A 494 11.90 10.67 4.32
CA GLN A 494 10.57 10.76 3.75
C GLN A 494 9.47 10.81 4.82
N TYR A 495 9.76 10.42 6.07
CA TYR A 495 8.80 10.46 7.17
C TYR A 495 9.05 11.56 8.20
N SER A 496 10.28 12.10 8.34
CA SER A 496 10.58 13.07 9.40
C SER A 496 9.84 14.41 9.28
N PHE A 497 9.23 14.68 8.13
CA PHE A 497 8.43 15.88 7.91
C PHE A 497 6.92 15.60 7.91
N PHE A 498 6.50 14.36 8.19
CA PHE A 498 5.08 14.01 8.21
C PHE A 498 4.45 14.32 9.58
N VAL A 499 4.23 15.60 9.83
CA VAL A 499 3.46 16.13 10.98
C VAL A 499 2.49 17.20 10.47
N PRO A 500 1.58 16.86 9.54
CA PRO A 500 0.72 17.87 8.92
C PRO A 500 -0.22 18.54 9.91
N GLN A 501 -0.59 17.85 11.00
CA GLN A 501 -1.46 18.36 12.04
C GLN A 501 -0.82 19.42 12.95
N ASP A 502 0.52 19.47 13.05
CA ASP A 502 1.25 20.38 13.95
C ASP A 502 2.56 20.89 13.33
N ILE A 503 2.46 21.49 12.14
CA ILE A 503 3.63 22.06 11.44
C ILE A 503 4.34 23.12 12.31
N PRO A 504 3.66 24.03 13.02
CA PRO A 504 4.34 24.98 13.94
C PRO A 504 5.13 24.28 15.04
N GLY A 505 4.56 23.24 15.66
CA GLY A 505 5.26 22.46 16.69
C GLY A 505 6.46 21.71 16.13
N MET A 506 6.35 21.19 14.91
CA MET A 506 7.47 20.58 14.20
C MET A 506 8.59 21.60 13.94
N ILE A 507 8.28 22.79 13.45
CA ILE A 507 9.25 23.87 13.24
C ILE A 507 9.95 24.24 14.54
N GLU A 508 9.21 24.34 15.65
CA GLU A 508 9.75 24.59 16.98
C GLU A 508 10.69 23.46 17.42
N ALA A 509 10.32 22.19 17.21
CA ALA A 509 11.15 21.03 17.55
C ALA A 509 12.48 21.00 16.78
N TYR A 510 12.49 21.45 15.54
CA TYR A 510 13.73 21.64 14.77
C TYR A 510 14.56 22.86 15.24
N GLY A 511 14.03 23.69 16.11
CA GLY A 511 14.73 24.88 16.68
C GLY A 511 14.46 26.17 15.92
N GLY A 512 13.30 26.29 15.27
CA GLY A 512 12.78 27.48 14.60
C GLY A 512 12.99 27.50 13.09
N ASN A 513 12.50 28.57 12.46
CA ASN A 513 12.40 28.71 11.00
C ASN A 513 13.72 28.47 10.26
N ASP A 514 14.83 29.05 10.72
CA ASP A 514 16.11 28.97 10.01
C ASP A 514 16.68 27.55 10.01
N LYS A 515 16.57 26.83 11.13
CA LYS A 515 17.03 25.44 11.22
C LYS A 515 16.12 24.50 10.45
N PHE A 516 14.82 24.76 10.46
CA PHE A 516 13.85 23.99 9.68
C PHE A 516 14.07 24.19 8.19
N GLU A 517 14.32 25.44 7.73
CA GLU A 517 14.69 25.74 6.35
C GLU A 517 15.97 24.97 5.96
N ALA A 518 17.00 25.03 6.79
CA ALA A 518 18.26 24.33 6.55
C ALA A 518 18.06 22.80 6.43
N LYS A 519 17.17 22.22 7.27
CA LYS A 519 16.87 20.77 7.22
C LYS A 519 16.07 20.38 5.97
N LEU A 520 15.13 21.20 5.52
CA LEU A 520 14.45 21.00 4.24
C LEU A 520 15.43 21.13 3.05
N ASP A 521 16.29 22.14 3.08
CA ASP A 521 17.32 22.32 2.04
C ASP A 521 18.30 21.14 2.02
N GLU A 522 18.70 20.61 3.18
CA GLU A 522 19.52 19.41 3.30
C GLU A 522 18.86 18.21 2.61
N MET A 523 17.56 17.97 2.86
CA MET A 523 16.81 16.90 2.23
C MET A 523 16.83 17.02 0.69
N PHE A 524 16.51 18.20 0.15
CA PHE A 524 16.45 18.41 -1.30
C PHE A 524 17.82 18.44 -2.00
N ASN A 525 18.90 18.70 -1.28
CA ASN A 525 20.24 18.83 -1.85
C ASN A 525 21.18 17.65 -1.51
N SER A 526 20.75 16.71 -0.67
CA SER A 526 21.53 15.52 -0.34
C SER A 526 21.68 14.58 -1.53
N GLU A 527 22.52 13.58 -1.42
CA GLU A 527 22.68 12.55 -2.45
C GLU A 527 21.38 11.78 -2.65
N SER A 528 20.95 11.62 -3.92
CA SER A 528 19.76 10.85 -4.31
C SER A 528 20.04 9.34 -4.31
N LYS A 529 20.62 8.84 -3.22
CA LYS A 529 20.94 7.42 -3.02
C LYS A 529 20.41 6.94 -1.69
N THR A 530 19.56 5.94 -1.73
CA THR A 530 19.08 5.22 -0.56
C THR A 530 20.08 4.14 -0.14
N THR A 531 19.98 3.66 1.09
CA THR A 531 20.68 2.50 1.60
C THR A 531 19.64 1.47 2.11
N GLY A 532 20.09 0.31 2.51
CA GLY A 532 19.21 -0.75 2.96
C GLY A 532 18.65 -1.60 1.83
N ARG A 533 17.37 -1.99 1.93
CA ARG A 533 16.71 -2.80 0.91
C ARG A 533 16.33 -1.96 -0.32
N GLU A 534 16.20 -2.62 -1.45
CA GLU A 534 15.55 -2.03 -2.62
C GLU A 534 14.06 -1.81 -2.37
N GLN A 535 13.53 -0.66 -2.80
CA GLN A 535 12.10 -0.34 -2.76
C GLN A 535 11.71 0.30 -4.08
N VAL A 536 10.89 -0.41 -4.83
CA VAL A 536 10.52 -0.04 -6.20
C VAL A 536 9.71 1.26 -6.29
N ASP A 537 8.99 1.60 -5.22
CA ASP A 537 8.14 2.80 -5.15
C ASP A 537 8.94 4.08 -4.86
N VAL A 538 10.16 3.98 -4.32
CA VAL A 538 11.00 5.14 -4.02
C VAL A 538 11.69 5.65 -5.29
N THR A 539 10.94 6.37 -6.10
CA THR A 539 11.35 6.93 -7.39
C THR A 539 11.23 8.46 -7.40
N GLY A 540 11.69 9.10 -8.49
CA GLY A 540 11.58 10.56 -8.62
C GLY A 540 12.34 11.33 -7.55
N LEU A 541 13.56 10.89 -7.22
CA LEU A 541 14.35 11.47 -6.15
C LEU A 541 14.90 12.87 -6.52
N ILE A 542 14.74 13.82 -5.59
CA ILE A 542 15.42 15.12 -5.54
C ILE A 542 16.11 15.18 -4.17
N GLY A 543 17.39 14.86 -4.11
CA GLY A 543 18.00 14.52 -2.81
C GLY A 543 17.34 13.31 -2.22
N GLN A 544 16.77 13.45 -1.02
CA GLN A 544 16.01 12.38 -0.35
C GLN A 544 14.48 12.59 -0.42
N TYR A 545 14.00 13.66 -1.07
CA TYR A 545 12.59 13.79 -1.47
C TYR A 545 12.29 12.79 -2.57
N ALA A 546 11.26 11.97 -2.43
CA ALA A 546 10.85 10.95 -3.40
C ALA A 546 9.43 11.26 -3.92
N HIS A 547 9.32 11.84 -5.13
CA HIS A 547 8.01 12.22 -5.66
C HIS A 547 7.15 11.01 -6.08
N GLY A 548 7.79 9.93 -6.47
CA GLY A 548 7.12 8.70 -6.89
C GLY A 548 6.42 7.95 -5.76
N ASN A 549 6.54 8.41 -4.51
CA ASN A 549 5.83 7.84 -3.38
C ASN A 549 5.20 8.93 -2.47
N GLU A 550 4.06 8.65 -1.90
CA GLU A 550 3.14 9.60 -1.28
C GLU A 550 3.64 10.31 -0.03
N PRO A 551 4.45 9.71 0.85
CA PRO A 551 4.94 10.39 2.06
C PRO A 551 5.61 11.73 1.78
N SER A 552 6.19 11.93 0.60
CA SER A 552 6.89 13.16 0.23
C SER A 552 5.97 14.28 -0.32
N HIS A 553 4.75 13.99 -0.76
CA HIS A 553 3.92 14.87 -1.58
C HIS A 553 3.66 16.26 -0.98
N HIS A 554 3.61 16.39 0.36
CA HIS A 554 3.36 17.68 1.04
C HIS A 554 4.64 18.50 1.28
N MET A 555 5.83 17.88 1.20
CA MET A 555 7.06 18.48 1.74
C MET A 555 7.50 19.75 1.02
N ALA A 556 7.30 19.83 -0.30
CA ALA A 556 7.64 21.02 -1.07
C ALA A 556 6.85 22.28 -0.61
N TYR A 557 5.69 22.07 0.02
CA TYR A 557 4.83 23.17 0.51
C TYR A 557 5.18 23.65 1.92
N LEU A 558 6.06 22.93 2.64
CA LEU A 558 6.44 23.30 4.01
C LEU A 558 7.19 24.61 4.11
N TYR A 559 7.86 25.05 3.03
CA TYR A 559 8.50 26.38 2.99
C TYR A 559 7.53 27.55 3.16
N ASN A 560 6.25 27.37 2.80
CA ASN A 560 5.23 28.40 3.03
C ASN A 560 5.05 28.73 4.51
N TYR A 561 5.17 27.73 5.39
CA TYR A 561 4.97 27.88 6.85
C TYR A 561 6.09 28.66 7.54
N ILE A 562 7.23 28.80 6.87
CA ILE A 562 8.39 29.61 7.32
C ILE A 562 8.57 30.90 6.52
N GLY A 563 7.55 31.28 5.73
CA GLY A 563 7.54 32.52 4.97
C GLY A 563 8.42 32.52 3.71
N LYS A 564 8.67 31.36 3.11
CA LYS A 564 9.50 31.16 1.90
C LYS A 564 8.70 30.58 0.72
N PRO A 565 7.57 31.21 0.31
CA PRO A 565 6.72 30.65 -0.76
C PRO A 565 7.40 30.57 -2.12
N GLU A 566 8.46 31.34 -2.35
CA GLU A 566 9.29 31.26 -3.55
C GLU A 566 10.00 29.91 -3.65
N LYS A 567 10.53 29.35 -2.55
CA LYS A 567 11.14 27.99 -2.53
C LYS A 567 10.10 26.91 -2.80
N THR A 568 8.90 27.03 -2.23
CA THR A 568 7.77 26.16 -2.61
C THR A 568 7.53 26.18 -4.11
N THR A 569 7.39 27.38 -4.68
CA THR A 569 7.14 27.55 -6.12
C THR A 569 8.23 26.91 -6.97
N ASP A 570 9.50 27.14 -6.62
CA ASP A 570 10.64 26.56 -7.35
C ASP A 570 10.64 25.03 -7.32
N LYS A 571 10.40 24.42 -6.16
CA LYS A 571 10.35 22.96 -6.02
C LYS A 571 9.15 22.36 -6.73
N VAL A 572 7.96 22.92 -6.54
CA VAL A 572 6.73 22.48 -7.19
C VAL A 572 6.84 22.57 -8.72
N HIS A 573 7.32 23.70 -9.26
CA HIS A 573 7.49 23.87 -10.70
C HIS A 573 8.59 22.94 -11.26
N TYR A 574 9.66 22.66 -10.50
CA TYR A 574 10.64 21.67 -10.90
C TYR A 574 9.99 20.29 -11.06
N ILE A 575 9.19 19.85 -10.09
CA ILE A 575 8.48 18.56 -10.11
C ILE A 575 7.51 18.51 -11.30
N LEU A 576 6.63 19.52 -11.45
CA LEU A 576 5.66 19.59 -12.54
C LEU A 576 6.29 19.50 -13.94
N ASN A 577 7.47 20.09 -14.12
CA ASN A 577 8.12 20.16 -15.43
C ASN A 577 9.02 18.94 -15.73
N ASN A 578 9.46 18.18 -14.72
CA ASN A 578 10.42 17.10 -14.92
C ASN A 578 9.85 15.70 -14.71
N PHE A 579 8.82 15.56 -13.86
CA PHE A 579 8.28 14.25 -13.48
C PHE A 579 6.93 13.93 -14.12
N TYR A 580 6.36 14.87 -14.90
CA TYR A 580 5.13 14.67 -15.67
C TYR A 580 5.38 15.03 -17.14
N LYS A 581 5.19 14.05 -18.04
CA LYS A 581 5.49 14.19 -19.47
C LYS A 581 4.37 13.62 -20.33
N ASN A 582 4.22 14.14 -21.54
CA ASN A 582 3.28 13.60 -22.53
C ASN A 582 3.88 12.39 -23.27
N THR A 583 4.30 11.37 -22.52
CA THR A 583 4.86 10.10 -23.02
C THR A 583 4.29 8.93 -22.24
N PRO A 584 4.34 7.68 -22.73
CA PRO A 584 3.83 6.53 -21.98
C PRO A 584 4.49 6.35 -20.61
N ASP A 585 5.79 6.63 -20.50
CA ASP A 585 6.58 6.65 -19.25
C ASP A 585 6.51 8.01 -18.52
N GLY A 586 5.46 8.78 -18.77
CA GLY A 586 5.33 10.18 -18.32
C GLY A 586 4.94 10.38 -16.86
N LEU A 587 4.85 9.32 -16.06
CA LEU A 587 4.71 9.36 -14.61
C LEU A 587 5.95 8.73 -13.96
N ILE A 588 6.43 9.34 -12.88
CA ILE A 588 7.69 8.93 -12.25
C ILE A 588 7.55 7.74 -11.31
N GLY A 589 6.36 7.35 -10.94
CA GLY A 589 6.00 6.23 -10.07
C GLY A 589 4.57 5.80 -10.29
N ASN A 590 4.04 4.99 -9.40
CA ASN A 590 2.66 4.54 -9.39
C ASN A 590 1.70 5.73 -9.50
N GLU A 591 0.64 5.58 -10.27
CA GLU A 591 -0.38 6.63 -10.38
C GLU A 591 -1.28 6.68 -9.13
N ASP A 592 -1.47 5.52 -8.49
CA ASP A 592 -2.16 5.26 -7.22
C ASP A 592 -3.58 5.85 -7.14
N CYS A 593 -4.45 5.29 -7.99
CA CYS A 593 -5.90 5.55 -7.98
C CYS A 593 -6.23 7.05 -8.03
N GLY A 594 -5.46 7.82 -8.79
CA GLY A 594 -5.68 9.25 -8.97
C GLY A 594 -4.82 10.15 -8.08
N GLN A 595 -4.03 9.63 -7.15
CA GLN A 595 -3.26 10.47 -6.20
C GLN A 595 -2.14 11.25 -6.88
N MET A 596 -1.28 10.58 -7.64
CA MET A 596 -0.18 11.23 -8.38
C MET A 596 -0.72 12.30 -9.34
N SER A 597 -1.82 11.98 -10.01
CA SER A 597 -2.50 12.86 -10.96
C SER A 597 -3.21 14.04 -10.27
N ALA A 598 -3.86 13.80 -9.12
CA ALA A 598 -4.49 14.86 -8.34
C ALA A 598 -3.46 15.85 -7.78
N TRP A 599 -2.28 15.36 -7.38
CA TRP A 599 -1.16 16.22 -6.99
C TRP A 599 -0.78 17.16 -8.13
N TYR A 600 -0.65 16.62 -9.37
CA TYR A 600 -0.37 17.44 -10.55
C TYR A 600 -1.47 18.48 -10.80
N VAL A 601 -2.75 18.07 -10.77
CA VAL A 601 -3.89 18.97 -11.02
C VAL A 601 -3.89 20.12 -10.02
N LEU A 602 -3.87 19.84 -8.71
CA LEU A 602 -3.89 20.86 -7.66
C LEU A 602 -2.65 21.75 -7.71
N SER A 603 -1.46 21.16 -7.85
CA SER A 603 -0.20 21.90 -7.88
C SER A 603 -0.10 22.81 -9.10
N SER A 604 -0.56 22.35 -10.27
CA SER A 604 -0.61 23.18 -11.49
C SER A 604 -1.63 24.32 -11.41
N MET A 605 -2.69 24.13 -10.59
CA MET A 605 -3.63 25.20 -10.24
C MET A 605 -3.06 26.20 -9.23
N GLY A 606 -1.92 25.90 -8.62
CA GLY A 606 -1.25 26.73 -7.62
C GLY A 606 -1.83 26.60 -6.22
N ILE A 607 -2.42 25.45 -5.89
CA ILE A 607 -2.97 25.14 -4.56
C ILE A 607 -2.61 23.71 -4.16
N TYR A 608 -2.54 23.46 -2.85
CA TYR A 608 -2.39 22.11 -2.29
C TYR A 608 -2.98 22.04 -0.87
N SER A 609 -3.53 20.90 -0.50
CA SER A 609 -4.01 20.64 0.87
C SER A 609 -2.94 19.88 1.67
N VAL A 610 -2.11 20.62 2.41
CA VAL A 610 -1.05 20.02 3.26
C VAL A 610 -1.65 19.26 4.44
N THR A 611 -2.77 19.74 4.96
CA THR A 611 -3.45 19.19 6.14
C THR A 611 -4.93 18.99 5.83
N PRO A 612 -5.32 17.91 5.12
CA PRO A 612 -6.74 17.58 4.98
C PRO A 612 -7.42 17.51 6.36
N GLY A 613 -8.68 17.95 6.44
CA GLY A 613 -9.37 18.12 7.73
C GLY A 613 -9.29 19.53 8.31
N LYS A 614 -8.41 20.40 7.78
CA LYS A 614 -8.28 21.79 8.22
C LYS A 614 -9.07 22.79 7.37
N ALA A 615 -9.62 22.35 6.23
CA ALA A 615 -10.28 23.19 5.24
C ALA A 615 -9.41 24.38 4.76
N GLU A 616 -8.12 24.15 4.55
CA GLU A 616 -7.12 25.13 4.16
C GLU A 616 -6.42 24.69 2.88
N TRP A 617 -6.19 25.66 1.98
CA TRP A 617 -5.36 25.49 0.80
C TRP A 617 -4.08 26.31 0.94
N ILE A 618 -2.94 25.66 0.72
CA ILE A 618 -1.64 26.31 0.69
C ILE A 618 -1.35 26.74 -0.76
N GLU A 619 -0.95 27.98 -0.93
CA GLU A 619 -0.75 28.59 -2.24
C GLU A 619 0.68 28.38 -2.76
N SER A 620 0.79 28.11 -4.05
CA SER A 620 1.99 28.26 -4.85
C SER A 620 1.66 29.06 -6.11
N LYS A 621 2.62 29.26 -7.00
CA LYS A 621 2.35 29.91 -8.27
C LYS A 621 1.71 28.93 -9.24
N ALA A 622 0.52 29.26 -9.76
CA ALA A 622 -0.13 28.46 -10.79
C ALA A 622 0.70 28.36 -12.09
N THR A 623 0.61 27.22 -12.76
CA THR A 623 1.27 26.98 -14.06
C THR A 623 0.55 27.71 -15.19
N PHE A 624 -0.78 27.70 -15.18
CA PHE A 624 -1.62 28.22 -16.26
C PHE A 624 -2.06 29.64 -15.99
N ASP A 625 -2.20 30.44 -17.07
CA ASP A 625 -2.58 31.85 -16.95
C ASP A 625 -4.02 32.04 -16.50
N LYS A 626 -4.92 31.15 -16.91
CA LYS A 626 -6.33 31.16 -16.53
C LYS A 626 -6.80 29.73 -16.26
N ILE A 627 -7.44 29.58 -15.13
CA ILE A 627 -8.04 28.31 -14.69
C ILE A 627 -9.46 28.65 -14.26
N LYS A 628 -10.45 27.99 -14.86
CA LYS A 628 -11.84 28.11 -14.47
C LYS A 628 -12.29 26.83 -13.80
N VAL A 629 -12.77 26.95 -12.58
CA VAL A 629 -13.37 25.84 -11.82
C VAL A 629 -14.87 25.97 -11.88
N ASN A 630 -15.55 24.94 -12.37
CA ASN A 630 -17.00 24.86 -12.45
C ASN A 630 -17.52 23.95 -11.33
N PHE A 631 -18.29 24.52 -10.41
CA PHE A 631 -18.82 23.80 -9.25
C PHE A 631 -20.15 23.10 -9.56
N GLU A 632 -20.49 22.08 -8.75
CA GLU A 632 -21.73 21.31 -8.92
C GLU A 632 -23.01 22.16 -8.72
N ASN A 633 -22.93 23.26 -8.00
CA ASN A 633 -24.06 24.20 -7.82
C ASN A 633 -24.31 25.11 -9.04
N GLY A 634 -23.52 24.95 -10.11
CA GLY A 634 -23.62 25.75 -11.33
C GLY A 634 -22.85 27.08 -11.30
N GLU A 635 -22.22 27.43 -10.17
CA GLU A 635 -21.29 28.57 -10.07
C GLU A 635 -19.95 28.22 -10.69
N SER A 636 -19.18 29.23 -11.04
CA SER A 636 -17.79 29.03 -11.49
C SER A 636 -16.87 30.09 -10.94
N GLU A 637 -15.61 29.74 -10.76
CA GLU A 637 -14.58 30.65 -10.31
C GLU A 637 -13.41 30.66 -11.26
N LEU A 638 -12.88 31.87 -11.52
CA LEU A 638 -11.71 32.10 -12.37
C LEU A 638 -10.49 32.35 -11.48
N LEU A 639 -9.55 31.41 -11.50
CA LEU A 639 -8.24 31.57 -10.89
C LEU A 639 -7.26 32.13 -11.93
N SER A 640 -6.34 32.98 -11.51
CA SER A 640 -5.26 33.48 -12.35
C SER A 640 -3.91 33.33 -11.67
N LYS A 641 -2.85 33.19 -12.46
CA LYS A 641 -1.46 33.04 -12.04
C LYS A 641 -1.01 34.01 -10.93
N ASN A 642 -1.68 35.12 -10.75
CA ASN A 642 -1.32 36.18 -9.81
C ASN A 642 -2.31 36.37 -8.65
N SER A 643 -3.38 35.60 -8.54
CA SER A 643 -4.41 35.81 -7.51
C SER A 643 -5.18 34.54 -7.15
N VAL A 644 -4.56 33.62 -6.45
CA VAL A 644 -5.27 32.48 -5.86
C VAL A 644 -5.86 32.81 -4.48
N LYS A 645 -5.59 34.01 -3.94
CA LYS A 645 -6.02 34.41 -2.61
C LYS A 645 -7.54 34.40 -2.44
N ASN A 646 -8.01 33.53 -1.52
CA ASN A 646 -9.34 33.55 -0.88
C ASN A 646 -10.57 33.43 -1.79
N ARG A 647 -10.52 32.67 -2.90
CA ARG A 647 -11.60 32.68 -3.89
C ARG A 647 -12.29 31.36 -4.21
N LEU A 648 -11.88 30.23 -3.66
CA LEU A 648 -12.47 28.94 -4.05
C LEU A 648 -13.86 28.63 -3.45
N GLY A 649 -14.65 29.67 -3.07
CA GLY A 649 -16.04 29.49 -2.57
C GLY A 649 -16.16 28.57 -1.35
N ILE A 650 -15.02 28.09 -0.85
CA ILE A 650 -14.91 27.29 0.36
C ILE A 650 -14.84 28.30 1.50
N SER A 651 -15.96 28.45 2.20
CA SER A 651 -15.98 29.22 3.46
C SER A 651 -14.97 28.61 4.41
N MET A 652 -13.80 29.20 4.48
CA MET A 652 -12.64 28.75 5.23
C MET A 652 -12.86 28.77 6.74
N THR A 653 -14.01 29.18 7.26
CA THR A 653 -14.21 29.23 8.71
C THR A 653 -15.68 29.35 9.05
N LYS A 654 -16.40 28.25 8.99
CA LYS A 654 -17.66 28.13 9.72
C LYS A 654 -17.43 27.83 11.22
N TYR A 655 -16.23 27.42 11.57
CA TYR A 655 -15.85 27.00 12.91
C TYR A 655 -14.70 27.87 13.41
N ASN A 656 -14.90 28.49 14.58
CA ASN A 656 -13.83 29.17 15.32
C ASN A 656 -12.87 28.05 15.83
N TRP A 657 -11.88 27.74 15.01
CA TRP A 657 -10.82 26.82 15.43
C TRP A 657 -10.12 27.41 16.65
N ILE A 658 -10.38 26.86 17.83
CA ILE A 658 -9.56 27.13 18.99
C ILE A 658 -8.17 26.65 18.60
N LYS A 659 -7.20 27.58 18.44
CA LYS A 659 -5.79 27.20 18.31
C LYS A 659 -5.38 26.62 19.65
N PRO A 660 -5.30 25.28 19.83
CA PRO A 660 -4.76 24.72 21.05
C PRO A 660 -3.29 25.09 21.12
N LYS A 661 -2.78 25.32 22.31
CA LYS A 661 -1.35 25.23 22.54
C LYS A 661 -0.96 23.75 22.50
N LEU A 662 -0.80 23.22 21.31
CA LEU A 662 -0.48 21.81 21.05
C LEU A 662 0.83 21.39 21.76
N SER A 663 1.80 22.31 21.85
CA SER A 663 3.07 22.11 22.56
C SER A 663 2.93 21.70 24.02
N GLU A 664 1.80 21.99 24.68
CA GLU A 664 1.56 21.69 26.10
C GLU A 664 0.71 20.45 26.36
N SER A 665 0.19 19.80 25.30
CA SER A 665 -0.80 18.72 25.43
C SER A 665 -0.19 17.35 25.76
N LEU A 666 1.09 17.12 25.46
CA LEU A 666 1.78 15.85 25.70
C LEU A 666 3.18 16.10 26.28
N THR A 667 3.49 15.41 27.37
CA THR A 667 4.87 15.27 27.85
C THR A 667 5.50 14.08 27.14
N PRO A 668 6.58 14.29 26.36
CA PRO A 668 7.25 13.21 25.65
C PRO A 668 7.80 12.15 26.61
N VAL A 669 7.72 10.88 26.20
CA VAL A 669 8.29 9.78 26.97
C VAL A 669 9.82 9.86 26.99
N PRO A 670 10.48 9.50 28.10
CA PRO A 670 11.94 9.47 28.16
C PRO A 670 12.50 8.33 27.29
N VAL A 671 13.76 8.45 26.98
CA VAL A 671 14.57 7.47 26.25
C VAL A 671 15.55 6.83 27.21
N ILE A 672 15.65 5.49 27.18
CA ILE A 672 16.65 4.76 27.95
C ILE A 672 17.89 4.50 27.10
N TYR A 673 19.07 4.87 27.62
CA TYR A 673 20.35 4.56 26.99
C TYR A 673 21.00 3.41 27.73
N ALA A 674 21.10 2.27 27.05
CA ALA A 674 21.77 1.07 27.48
C ALA A 674 22.76 0.61 26.41
N GLU A 675 23.80 -0.13 26.80
CA GLU A 675 24.81 -0.66 25.88
C GLU A 675 24.19 -1.71 24.93
N SER A 676 23.37 -2.59 25.47
CA SER A 676 22.67 -3.63 24.71
C SER A 676 21.39 -4.09 25.45
N LYS A 677 20.56 -4.94 24.80
CA LYS A 677 19.38 -5.57 25.40
C LYS A 677 19.75 -6.73 26.34
N SER A 678 20.97 -7.29 26.20
CA SER A 678 21.47 -8.39 27.03
C SER A 678 22.81 -8.07 27.66
N PHE A 679 23.12 -8.68 28.84
CA PHE A 679 24.35 -8.42 29.59
C PHE A 679 24.86 -9.67 30.32
N LYS A 680 26.18 -9.74 30.55
CA LYS A 680 26.81 -10.88 31.25
C LYS A 680 26.74 -10.74 32.78
N ASN A 681 27.17 -9.64 33.36
CA ASN A 681 27.29 -9.47 34.80
C ASN A 681 26.33 -8.41 35.36
N LYS A 682 26.48 -7.17 34.91
CA LYS A 682 25.66 -6.01 35.30
C LYS A 682 25.46 -5.08 34.11
N MET A 683 24.35 -4.36 34.09
CA MET A 683 24.01 -3.36 33.10
C MET A 683 23.69 -2.05 33.79
N GLY A 684 24.35 -0.97 33.40
CA GLY A 684 24.00 0.40 33.80
C GLY A 684 23.28 1.11 32.65
N PHE A 685 22.41 2.04 32.99
CA PHE A 685 21.75 2.91 32.01
C PHE A 685 21.34 4.24 32.60
N VAL A 686 21.06 5.17 31.69
CA VAL A 686 20.61 6.52 32.00
C VAL A 686 19.33 6.82 31.20
N PHE A 687 18.55 7.77 31.66
CA PHE A 687 17.41 8.31 30.93
C PHE A 687 17.74 9.70 30.39
N ASP A 688 17.15 10.06 29.28
CA ASP A 688 17.13 11.42 28.74
C ASP A 688 15.76 11.69 28.10
N SER A 689 15.42 12.95 27.89
CA SER A 689 14.16 13.35 27.27
C SER A 689 14.34 14.65 26.46
N PHE A 690 13.37 14.90 25.59
CA PHE A 690 13.29 16.15 24.83
C PHE A 690 13.31 17.39 25.74
N ASN A 691 12.59 17.33 26.88
CA ASN A 691 12.56 18.40 27.88
C ASN A 691 13.68 18.19 28.89
N LYS A 692 14.63 19.12 29.00
CA LYS A 692 15.83 18.99 29.86
C LYS A 692 15.54 19.12 31.36
N ASP A 693 14.49 19.86 31.75
CA ASP A 693 14.11 20.06 33.17
C ASP A 693 13.09 19.01 33.63
N THR A 694 13.42 17.73 33.40
CA THR A 694 12.50 16.61 33.59
C THR A 694 13.01 15.69 34.71
N GLU A 695 12.11 15.27 35.59
CA GLU A 695 12.35 14.22 36.59
C GLU A 695 11.96 12.86 36.01
N TYR A 696 12.73 11.83 36.31
CA TYR A 696 12.48 10.46 35.83
C TYR A 696 12.05 9.57 36.99
N PHE A 697 11.06 8.71 36.73
CA PHE A 697 10.56 7.72 37.66
C PHE A 697 10.65 6.34 37.03
N TYR A 698 11.02 5.32 37.82
CA TYR A 698 11.13 3.97 37.35
C TYR A 698 10.58 2.94 38.33
N SER A 699 10.22 1.77 37.80
CA SER A 699 9.80 0.58 38.59
C SER A 699 10.47 -0.66 37.98
N ILE A 700 11.10 -1.50 38.82
CA ILE A 700 11.72 -2.76 38.41
C ILE A 700 10.78 -3.91 38.76
N ASN A 701 10.45 -4.78 37.78
CA ASN A 701 9.64 -5.98 37.97
C ASN A 701 8.29 -5.70 38.66
N ASN A 702 7.65 -4.58 38.28
CA ASN A 702 6.36 -4.11 38.82
C ASN A 702 6.35 -3.75 40.32
N LYS A 703 7.50 -3.37 40.89
CA LYS A 703 7.54 -2.74 42.24
C LYS A 703 6.97 -1.35 42.18
N GLU A 704 6.92 -0.67 43.32
CA GLU A 704 6.52 0.77 43.37
C GLU A 704 7.49 1.64 42.56
N PHE A 705 6.97 2.74 42.01
CA PHE A 705 7.80 3.70 41.28
C PHE A 705 8.66 4.50 42.23
N GLU A 706 9.94 4.61 41.90
CA GLU A 706 10.93 5.39 42.61
C GLU A 706 11.45 6.51 41.70
N LYS A 707 11.80 7.66 42.30
CA LYS A 707 12.46 8.73 41.56
C LYS A 707 13.92 8.34 41.27
N LEU A 708 14.39 8.62 40.07
CA LEU A 708 15.78 8.36 39.68
C LEU A 708 16.68 9.50 40.20
N ASP A 709 17.47 9.24 41.23
CA ASP A 709 18.44 10.20 41.75
C ASP A 709 19.87 9.96 41.19
N ILE A 710 20.24 8.71 40.90
CA ILE A 710 21.54 8.26 40.41
C ILE A 710 21.33 7.17 39.36
N GLY A 711 22.30 6.92 38.48
CA GLY A 711 22.26 5.89 37.44
C GLY A 711 21.87 4.50 38.00
N LEU A 712 20.97 3.87 37.32
CA LEU A 712 20.40 2.57 37.69
C LEU A 712 21.25 1.41 37.15
N VAL A 713 21.42 0.33 37.97
CA VAL A 713 22.20 -0.85 37.58
C VAL A 713 21.39 -2.14 37.83
N LEU A 714 21.30 -2.99 36.81
CA LEU A 714 20.71 -4.31 36.90
C LEU A 714 21.75 -5.42 37.03
N ASN A 715 21.45 -6.46 37.81
CA ASN A 715 22.30 -7.65 38.02
C ASN A 715 21.60 -8.94 37.58
N GLU A 716 20.32 -8.88 37.25
CA GLU A 716 19.49 -10.00 36.80
C GLU A 716 18.52 -9.56 35.71
N THR A 717 17.96 -10.52 34.97
CA THR A 717 16.92 -10.24 33.98
C THR A 717 15.79 -9.46 34.64
N SER A 718 15.47 -8.28 34.11
CA SER A 718 14.51 -7.39 34.71
C SER A 718 13.75 -6.57 33.66
N THR A 719 12.47 -6.35 33.92
CA THR A 719 11.65 -5.38 33.19
C THR A 719 11.59 -4.08 33.99
N ILE A 720 11.91 -2.99 33.33
CA ILE A 720 11.84 -1.63 33.87
C ILE A 720 10.65 -0.93 33.22
N LYS A 721 9.77 -0.38 34.04
CA LYS A 721 8.78 0.61 33.61
C LYS A 721 9.27 1.99 34.01
N PHE A 722 9.12 2.98 33.15
CA PHE A 722 9.62 4.32 33.43
C PHE A 722 8.77 5.38 32.73
N TYR A 723 8.73 6.56 33.35
CA TYR A 723 8.08 7.76 32.80
C TYR A 723 8.81 9.02 33.24
N SER A 724 8.46 10.15 32.63
CA SER A 724 8.98 11.48 32.98
C SER A 724 7.90 12.37 33.55
N ASP A 725 8.28 13.28 34.46
CA ASP A 725 7.47 14.40 34.96
C ASP A 725 8.18 15.71 34.60
N ASN A 726 7.47 16.61 33.95
CA ASN A 726 8.03 17.92 33.56
C ASN A 726 8.04 18.97 34.70
N GLY A 727 7.80 18.56 35.91
CA GLY A 727 7.82 19.44 37.10
C GLY A 727 6.58 20.29 37.31
N TYR A 728 5.60 20.23 36.40
CA TYR A 728 4.33 20.94 36.46
C TYR A 728 3.13 20.00 36.67
N GLY A 729 3.39 18.77 37.14
CA GLY A 729 2.36 17.74 37.34
C GLY A 729 1.84 17.12 36.04
N LYS A 730 2.56 17.29 34.92
CA LYS A 730 2.25 16.65 33.66
C LYS A 730 3.24 15.51 33.43
N VAL A 731 2.77 14.29 33.58
CA VAL A 731 3.56 13.07 33.38
C VAL A 731 3.44 12.55 31.95
N SER A 732 4.49 11.91 31.46
CA SER A 732 4.46 11.16 30.20
C SER A 732 3.68 9.86 30.34
N ASP A 733 3.36 9.23 29.22
CA ASP A 733 2.95 7.82 29.22
C ASP A 733 4.11 6.94 29.73
N THR A 734 3.78 5.75 30.24
CA THR A 734 4.78 4.83 30.82
C THR A 734 5.32 3.89 29.74
N VAL A 735 6.63 3.86 29.59
CA VAL A 735 7.35 2.93 28.70
C VAL A 735 7.88 1.75 29.49
N SER A 736 7.99 0.60 28.82
CA SER A 736 8.55 -0.63 29.38
C SER A 736 9.74 -1.10 28.57
N ALA A 737 10.83 -1.51 29.24
CA ALA A 737 12.02 -2.08 28.64
C ALA A 737 12.46 -3.31 29.43
N THR A 738 12.85 -4.39 28.73
CA THR A 738 13.34 -5.62 29.38
C THR A 738 14.77 -5.88 29.00
N PHE A 739 15.60 -6.08 30.03
CA PHE A 739 17.02 -6.39 29.88
C PHE A 739 17.30 -7.81 30.36
N PHE A 740 18.01 -8.58 29.57
CA PHE A 740 18.23 -10.00 29.77
C PHE A 740 19.65 -10.26 30.25
N LYS A 741 19.79 -10.92 31.40
CA LYS A 741 21.07 -11.48 31.79
C LYS A 741 21.32 -12.73 30.97
N LYS A 742 22.47 -12.78 30.26
CA LYS A 742 22.85 -13.93 29.44
C LYS A 742 22.92 -15.20 30.29
N PRO A 743 22.46 -16.33 29.75
CA PRO A 743 22.41 -17.60 30.51
C PRO A 743 23.79 -18.14 30.84
N ASN A 744 24.84 -17.69 30.14
CA ASN A 744 26.21 -18.17 30.30
C ASN A 744 27.21 -17.07 29.84
N ASN A 745 28.52 -17.40 29.99
CA ASN A 745 29.63 -16.49 29.58
C ASN A 745 30.23 -16.87 28.22
N TYR A 746 29.49 -17.61 27.40
CA TYR A 746 29.97 -18.03 26.08
C TYR A 746 30.30 -16.82 25.19
N THR A 747 31.18 -17.09 24.23
CA THR A 747 31.45 -16.16 23.11
C THR A 747 31.23 -16.86 21.79
N ILE A 748 30.98 -16.11 20.74
CA ILE A 748 30.70 -16.66 19.41
C ILE A 748 31.59 -16.01 18.36
N ASP A 749 32.08 -16.78 17.43
CA ASP A 749 32.76 -16.36 16.23
C ASP A 749 31.94 -16.76 15.01
N ILE A 750 31.23 -15.80 14.44
CA ILE A 750 30.40 -16.00 13.27
C ILE A 750 31.28 -15.91 12.02
N LYS A 751 31.31 -16.98 11.22
CA LYS A 751 32.14 -17.08 10.00
C LYS A 751 31.41 -16.54 8.76
N SER A 752 30.08 -16.59 8.79
CA SER A 752 29.23 -16.03 7.76
C SER A 752 28.98 -14.54 7.99
N THR A 753 28.47 -13.81 6.98
CA THR A 753 28.18 -12.38 7.08
C THR A 753 26.66 -12.17 7.03
N TYR A 754 26.07 -11.68 8.14
CA TYR A 754 24.66 -11.34 8.15
C TYR A 754 24.39 -10.04 7.38
N ASN A 755 23.17 -9.94 6.83
CA ASN A 755 22.70 -8.71 6.23
C ASN A 755 22.63 -7.61 7.31
N PRO A 756 23.15 -6.40 7.07
CA PRO A 756 23.14 -5.31 8.07
C PRO A 756 21.75 -4.95 8.61
N GLN A 757 20.69 -5.13 7.82
CA GLN A 757 19.29 -4.91 8.25
C GLN A 757 18.77 -5.99 9.21
N TYR A 758 19.37 -7.18 9.19
CA TYR A 758 18.92 -8.36 9.95
C TYR A 758 20.07 -8.82 10.87
N HIS A 759 20.39 -7.98 11.86
CA HIS A 759 21.57 -8.15 12.71
C HIS A 759 21.27 -8.63 14.14
N ALA A 760 20.00 -8.68 14.57
CA ALA A 760 19.48 -9.16 15.86
C ALA A 760 20.48 -9.11 17.03
N GLY A 761 20.73 -7.93 17.60
CA GLY A 761 21.66 -7.76 18.73
C GLY A 761 23.15 -7.90 18.38
N GLY A 762 23.50 -7.99 17.08
CA GLY A 762 24.87 -8.07 16.60
C GLY A 762 25.59 -9.38 16.89
N LYS A 763 26.91 -9.36 17.00
CA LYS A 763 27.74 -10.57 17.07
C LYS A 763 27.34 -11.58 18.15
N GLU A 764 26.91 -11.13 19.33
CA GLU A 764 26.53 -12.00 20.44
C GLU A 764 25.01 -12.28 20.52
N GLY A 765 24.22 -11.78 19.55
CA GLY A 765 22.75 -11.97 19.54
C GLY A 765 22.31 -13.42 19.44
N LEU A 766 23.14 -14.29 18.82
CA LEU A 766 22.82 -15.72 18.68
C LEU A 766 23.08 -16.57 19.95
N ILE A 767 23.54 -15.98 21.05
CA ILE A 767 23.84 -16.64 22.33
C ILE A 767 23.39 -15.79 23.53
N ASP A 768 22.40 -14.95 23.34
CA ASP A 768 21.99 -14.00 24.37
C ASP A 768 20.75 -14.44 25.15
N GLY A 769 20.10 -15.51 24.74
CA GLY A 769 18.92 -16.08 25.38
C GLY A 769 17.62 -15.38 24.99
N ILE A 770 17.61 -14.58 23.91
CA ILE A 770 16.44 -13.87 23.40
C ILE A 770 15.93 -14.61 22.15
N ASN A 771 14.66 -15.00 22.16
CA ASN A 771 14.05 -15.69 21.02
C ASN A 771 13.23 -14.73 20.16
N GLY A 772 13.37 -14.87 18.85
CA GLY A 772 12.58 -14.15 17.85
C GLY A 772 11.15 -14.68 17.75
N SER A 773 10.27 -13.82 17.26
CA SER A 773 8.87 -14.17 16.95
C SER A 773 8.69 -14.55 15.49
N THR A 774 7.47 -15.00 15.13
CA THR A 774 7.09 -15.25 13.73
C THR A 774 7.04 -13.97 12.89
N ASN A 775 6.93 -12.79 13.52
CA ASN A 775 7.08 -11.50 12.85
C ASN A 775 8.55 -11.05 12.87
N TRP A 776 9.33 -11.52 11.90
CA TRP A 776 10.75 -11.24 11.79
C TRP A 776 11.08 -9.75 11.58
N ARG A 777 10.09 -8.96 11.14
CA ARG A 777 10.24 -7.50 10.91
C ARG A 777 10.47 -6.71 12.19
N LYS A 778 10.24 -7.34 13.35
CA LYS A 778 10.58 -6.76 14.67
C LYS A 778 12.09 -6.73 14.97
N GLY A 779 12.92 -7.31 14.10
CA GLY A 779 14.37 -7.22 14.16
C GLY A 779 15.06 -8.13 15.20
N ASP A 780 14.45 -9.29 15.54
CA ASP A 780 15.03 -10.26 16.49
C ASP A 780 15.71 -11.45 15.80
N TRP A 781 15.91 -11.40 14.47
CA TRP A 781 16.54 -12.44 13.67
C TRP A 781 17.82 -11.95 12.98
N GLN A 782 18.81 -12.83 12.86
CA GLN A 782 19.95 -12.61 11.97
C GLN A 782 19.70 -13.27 10.63
N GLY A 783 19.86 -12.50 9.53
CA GLY A 783 19.58 -12.97 8.17
C GLY A 783 20.84 -13.14 7.31
N TYR A 784 20.96 -14.31 6.68
CA TYR A 784 22.09 -14.70 5.82
C TYR A 784 21.58 -15.11 4.43
N GLN A 785 21.84 -14.28 3.42
CA GLN A 785 21.38 -14.52 2.06
C GLN A 785 22.48 -15.20 1.21
N SER A 786 22.07 -16.14 0.36
CA SER A 786 22.95 -16.77 -0.65
C SER A 786 24.20 -17.46 -0.09
N GLN A 787 24.20 -17.79 1.18
CA GLN A 787 25.34 -18.42 1.86
C GLN A 787 24.88 -19.40 2.95
N ASP A 788 25.72 -20.40 3.25
CA ASP A 788 25.56 -21.22 4.43
C ASP A 788 25.85 -20.38 5.68
N PHE A 789 25.15 -20.69 6.77
CA PHE A 789 25.49 -20.16 8.08
C PHE A 789 26.55 -21.03 8.75
N GLU A 790 27.61 -20.42 9.28
CA GLU A 790 28.61 -21.10 10.10
C GLU A 790 29.05 -20.20 11.26
N ALA A 791 29.04 -20.76 12.47
CA ALA A 791 29.54 -20.11 13.66
C ALA A 791 30.21 -21.10 14.62
N ILE A 792 31.14 -20.59 15.43
CA ILE A 792 31.83 -21.36 16.49
C ILE A 792 31.53 -20.69 17.84
N VAL A 793 30.91 -21.45 18.74
CA VAL A 793 30.65 -21.02 20.11
C VAL A 793 31.76 -21.53 21.00
N ASP A 794 32.50 -20.65 21.72
CA ASP A 794 33.48 -20.98 22.75
C ASP A 794 32.81 -21.03 24.12
N LEU A 795 32.73 -22.19 24.71
CA LEU A 795 32.20 -22.46 26.05
C LEU A 795 33.12 -21.96 27.18
N GLN A 796 34.26 -21.34 26.82
CA GLN A 796 35.35 -20.80 27.66
C GLN A 796 36.21 -21.90 28.31
N ASN A 797 35.68 -23.02 28.67
CA ASN A 797 36.40 -24.15 29.23
C ASN A 797 35.92 -25.49 28.62
N VAL A 798 36.72 -26.52 28.65
CA VAL A 798 36.25 -27.86 28.31
C VAL A 798 35.24 -28.31 29.36
N LYS A 799 34.03 -28.66 28.91
CA LYS A 799 32.95 -29.16 29.77
C LYS A 799 32.14 -30.22 29.06
N GLU A 800 31.38 -30.98 29.83
CA GLU A 800 30.44 -31.96 29.32
C GLU A 800 29.17 -31.24 28.83
N VAL A 801 28.79 -31.50 27.57
CA VAL A 801 27.58 -30.96 26.94
C VAL A 801 26.79 -32.12 26.32
N SER A 802 25.49 -32.05 26.37
CA SER A 802 24.61 -33.14 25.88
C SER A 802 23.46 -32.66 25.02
N SER A 803 23.14 -31.35 24.95
CA SER A 803 22.03 -30.83 24.20
C SER A 803 22.47 -29.67 23.35
N PHE A 804 22.04 -29.68 22.09
CA PHE A 804 22.36 -28.70 21.07
C PHE A 804 21.06 -28.29 20.37
N SER A 805 20.83 -27.04 20.20
CA SER A 805 19.67 -26.49 19.45
C SER A 805 20.02 -25.20 18.75
N SER A 806 19.48 -25.00 17.57
CA SER A 806 19.52 -23.74 16.85
C SER A 806 18.14 -23.48 16.24
N THR A 807 17.64 -22.25 16.44
CA THR A 807 16.28 -21.87 16.08
C THR A 807 16.27 -21.11 14.78
N PHE A 808 15.39 -21.52 13.84
CA PHE A 808 15.26 -20.94 12.51
C PHE A 808 13.82 -20.57 12.20
N LEU A 809 13.66 -19.59 11.31
CA LEU A 809 12.36 -19.11 10.81
C LEU A 809 12.20 -19.45 9.33
N GLN A 810 10.98 -19.80 8.94
CA GLN A 810 10.51 -19.81 7.55
C GLN A 810 9.38 -18.79 7.37
N ASP A 811 9.54 -17.90 6.40
CA ASP A 811 8.52 -17.07 5.74
C ASP A 811 8.80 -17.13 4.24
N GLN A 812 8.20 -18.12 3.57
CA GLN A 812 8.55 -18.41 2.18
C GLN A 812 8.25 -17.23 1.24
N ARG A 813 7.20 -16.45 1.50
CA ARG A 813 6.87 -15.27 0.67
C ARG A 813 7.92 -14.18 0.74
N SER A 814 8.66 -14.11 1.85
CA SER A 814 9.76 -13.18 2.07
C SER A 814 11.14 -13.78 1.76
N TRP A 815 11.20 -14.86 0.98
CA TRP A 815 12.42 -15.57 0.57
C TRP A 815 13.18 -16.23 1.73
N ILE A 816 12.56 -16.30 2.91
CA ILE A 816 13.15 -16.92 4.10
C ILE A 816 12.74 -18.39 4.13
N LEU A 817 13.71 -19.30 3.93
CA LEU A 817 13.47 -20.73 3.92
C LEU A 817 14.29 -21.41 5.02
N MET A 818 13.76 -22.54 5.55
CA MET A 818 14.53 -23.36 6.49
C MET A 818 15.84 -23.80 5.85
N PRO A 819 16.95 -23.90 6.62
CA PRO A 819 18.13 -24.59 6.15
C PRO A 819 17.77 -26.04 5.79
N THR A 820 18.40 -26.61 4.78
CA THR A 820 18.15 -28.01 4.37
C THR A 820 18.54 -29.00 5.45
N LYS A 821 19.58 -28.67 6.19
CA LYS A 821 20.05 -29.40 7.39
C LYS A 821 20.90 -28.52 8.29
N VAL A 822 21.06 -28.92 9.54
CA VAL A 822 21.97 -28.29 10.52
C VAL A 822 22.91 -29.33 11.08
N GLU A 823 24.21 -29.06 11.04
CA GLU A 823 25.26 -29.91 11.57
C GLU A 823 25.92 -29.29 12.79
N TYR A 824 26.14 -30.11 13.82
CA TYR A 824 26.85 -29.73 15.04
C TYR A 824 28.16 -30.51 15.14
N TYR A 825 29.24 -29.79 15.50
CA TYR A 825 30.59 -30.36 15.67
C TYR A 825 31.13 -29.97 17.02
N SER A 826 31.93 -30.84 17.63
CA SER A 826 32.69 -30.56 18.86
C SER A 826 34.19 -30.48 18.61
N SER A 827 34.87 -29.65 19.38
CA SER A 827 36.32 -29.55 19.43
C SER A 827 36.78 -29.14 20.82
N THR A 828 37.97 -29.54 21.20
CA THR A 828 38.67 -29.10 22.42
C THR A 828 39.78 -28.06 22.15
N ASP A 829 40.24 -27.98 20.89
CA ASP A 829 41.40 -27.16 20.47
C ASP A 829 41.09 -26.09 19.41
N ASN A 830 39.84 -25.97 18.95
CA ASN A 830 39.35 -25.08 17.88
C ASN A 830 39.99 -25.34 16.47
N ILE A 831 40.62 -26.49 16.30
CA ILE A 831 41.26 -26.92 15.06
C ILE A 831 40.61 -28.19 14.53
N ASN A 832 40.54 -29.24 15.39
CA ASN A 832 40.02 -30.55 15.06
C ASN A 832 38.55 -30.64 15.47
N PHE A 833 37.64 -30.52 14.48
CA PHE A 833 36.20 -30.61 14.71
C PHE A 833 35.66 -31.99 14.34
N ILE A 834 34.96 -32.64 15.28
CA ILE A 834 34.32 -33.95 15.11
C ILE A 834 32.81 -33.72 14.96
N LEU A 835 32.21 -34.26 13.91
CA LEU A 835 30.76 -34.21 13.71
C LEU A 835 30.05 -34.95 14.84
N ILE A 836 29.14 -34.26 15.51
CA ILE A 836 28.26 -34.80 16.53
C ILE A 836 27.02 -35.43 15.88
N THR A 837 26.37 -34.64 15.05
CA THR A 837 25.10 -34.97 14.40
C THR A 837 24.79 -34.08 13.20
N SER A 838 23.96 -34.56 12.30
CA SER A 838 23.27 -33.80 11.25
C SER A 838 21.76 -33.94 11.48
N VAL A 839 21.08 -32.83 11.55
CA VAL A 839 19.62 -32.75 11.73
C VAL A 839 19.01 -32.23 10.43
N GLU A 840 18.25 -33.09 9.77
CA GLU A 840 17.61 -32.76 8.47
C GLU A 840 16.35 -31.90 8.69
N ASN A 841 16.02 -31.08 7.69
CA ASN A 841 14.78 -30.33 7.67
C ASN A 841 13.59 -31.22 7.29
N ASP A 842 12.47 -31.07 7.98
CA ASP A 842 11.20 -31.75 7.72
C ASP A 842 10.04 -30.75 7.46
N VAL A 843 10.32 -29.44 7.43
CA VAL A 843 9.32 -28.40 7.12
C VAL A 843 9.18 -28.30 5.61
N ASP A 844 7.93 -28.37 5.12
CA ASP A 844 7.62 -28.15 3.71
C ASP A 844 8.00 -26.71 3.31
N PRO A 845 8.87 -26.50 2.31
CA PRO A 845 9.24 -25.17 1.84
C PRO A 845 8.08 -24.37 1.24
N LYS A 846 6.98 -25.04 0.84
CA LYS A 846 5.76 -24.40 0.32
C LYS A 846 4.80 -23.98 1.41
N LYS A 847 5.08 -24.27 2.67
CA LYS A 847 4.19 -23.89 3.78
C LYS A 847 4.07 -22.36 3.86
N ASP A 848 2.84 -21.88 3.79
CA ASP A 848 2.53 -20.44 3.69
C ASP A 848 2.52 -19.72 5.05
N GLU A 849 2.34 -20.48 6.15
CA GLU A 849 2.38 -19.94 7.51
C GLU A 849 3.83 -19.74 7.97
N ASN A 850 4.10 -18.58 8.56
CA ASN A 850 5.39 -18.32 9.20
C ASN A 850 5.63 -19.35 10.29
N THR A 851 6.76 -20.05 10.18
CA THR A 851 7.05 -21.22 11.01
C THR A 851 8.42 -21.08 11.67
N ILE A 852 8.46 -21.27 13.00
CA ILE A 852 9.71 -21.37 13.76
C ILE A 852 10.00 -22.85 14.02
N LYS A 853 11.25 -23.27 13.85
CA LYS A 853 11.71 -24.62 14.11
C LYS A 853 13.06 -24.65 14.82
N ASP A 854 13.11 -25.46 15.86
CA ASP A 854 14.34 -25.83 16.54
C ASP A 854 14.96 -27.06 15.88
N PHE A 855 16.16 -26.91 15.34
CA PHE A 855 17.00 -28.06 14.92
C PHE A 855 17.77 -28.54 16.13
N SER A 856 17.18 -29.47 16.87
CA SER A 856 17.70 -29.89 18.17
C SER A 856 18.20 -31.33 18.15
N PHE A 857 19.23 -31.61 18.96
CA PHE A 857 19.77 -32.93 19.20
C PHE A 857 20.17 -33.12 20.66
N LYS A 858 19.88 -34.27 21.23
CA LYS A 858 20.31 -34.68 22.55
C LYS A 858 21.19 -35.90 22.44
N ALA A 859 22.45 -35.76 22.82
CA ALA A 859 23.40 -36.89 22.86
C ALA A 859 23.04 -37.91 23.94
N SER A 860 23.21 -39.18 23.63
CA SER A 860 22.96 -40.29 24.60
C SER A 860 23.98 -40.30 25.73
N LYS A 861 25.17 -39.77 25.51
CA LYS A 861 26.25 -39.59 26.50
C LYS A 861 26.78 -38.15 26.36
N PRO A 862 27.17 -37.48 27.48
CA PRO A 862 27.81 -36.20 27.43
C PRO A 862 29.07 -36.20 26.56
N ILE A 863 29.32 -35.10 25.88
CA ILE A 863 30.45 -34.88 24.97
C ILE A 863 31.37 -33.83 25.62
N ASN A 864 32.64 -34.15 25.79
CA ASN A 864 33.63 -33.18 26.24
C ASN A 864 34.00 -32.22 25.10
N ALA A 865 33.68 -30.96 25.26
CA ALA A 865 33.98 -29.93 24.28
C ALA A 865 34.25 -28.58 24.92
N ARG A 866 35.08 -27.77 24.27
CA ARG A 866 35.20 -26.30 24.53
C ARG A 866 34.58 -25.53 23.40
N TYR A 867 34.69 -25.99 22.18
CA TYR A 867 34.19 -25.32 20.99
C TYR A 867 33.08 -26.14 20.34
N ILE A 868 31.95 -25.50 20.06
CA ILE A 868 30.86 -26.07 19.28
C ILE A 868 30.71 -25.28 17.99
N LYS A 869 30.92 -25.94 16.85
CA LYS A 869 30.65 -25.38 15.55
C LYS A 869 29.26 -25.78 15.11
N VAL A 870 28.51 -24.77 14.64
CA VAL A 870 27.18 -24.93 14.06
C VAL A 870 27.28 -24.56 12.59
N LYS A 871 26.78 -25.43 11.70
CA LYS A 871 26.70 -25.16 10.28
C LYS A 871 25.29 -25.46 9.78
N ALA A 872 24.62 -24.46 9.21
CA ALA A 872 23.32 -24.59 8.58
C ALA A 872 23.44 -24.37 7.07
N TYR A 873 22.89 -25.28 6.29
CA TYR A 873 23.03 -25.29 4.83
C TYR A 873 21.86 -24.53 4.19
N ASN A 874 22.17 -23.48 3.45
CA ASN A 874 21.19 -22.67 2.76
C ASN A 874 20.38 -23.49 1.75
N PHE A 875 19.12 -23.12 1.57
CA PHE A 875 18.27 -23.73 0.53
C PHE A 875 18.80 -23.47 -0.87
N GLY A 876 19.47 -22.34 -1.06
CA GLY A 876 20.04 -21.89 -2.33
C GLY A 876 19.05 -21.08 -3.17
N ARG A 877 19.10 -21.29 -4.48
CA ARG A 877 18.23 -20.59 -5.41
C ARG A 877 16.75 -20.96 -5.18
N LEU A 878 15.88 -19.95 -5.23
CA LEU A 878 14.44 -20.14 -5.12
C LEU A 878 13.90 -21.03 -6.27
N PRO A 879 13.04 -22.00 -5.98
CA PRO A 879 12.55 -22.97 -6.96
C PRO A 879 11.47 -22.38 -7.88
N GLU A 880 11.18 -23.05 -9.00
CA GLU A 880 10.24 -22.58 -10.04
C GLU A 880 8.83 -22.21 -9.53
N TRP A 881 8.38 -22.83 -8.45
CA TRP A 881 7.09 -22.53 -7.86
C TRP A 881 7.06 -21.27 -7.01
N HIS A 882 8.22 -20.69 -6.70
CA HIS A 882 8.35 -19.54 -5.82
C HIS A 882 8.23 -18.23 -6.63
N ILE A 883 7.56 -17.21 -6.07
CA ILE A 883 7.35 -15.91 -6.73
C ILE A 883 8.67 -15.23 -7.15
N GLY A 884 9.73 -15.37 -6.37
CA GLY A 884 11.06 -14.82 -6.65
C GLY A 884 11.92 -15.64 -7.64
N TYR A 885 11.38 -16.70 -8.26
CA TYR A 885 12.17 -17.54 -9.19
C TYR A 885 12.64 -16.79 -10.43
N HIS A 886 11.78 -15.98 -11.03
CA HIS A 886 12.07 -15.22 -12.23
C HIS A 886 13.09 -14.09 -11.98
N ASP A 887 13.16 -13.57 -10.76
CA ASP A 887 14.14 -12.58 -10.31
C ASP A 887 15.50 -13.21 -9.99
N LYS A 888 15.66 -14.51 -10.22
CA LYS A 888 16.85 -15.30 -9.85
C LYS A 888 17.17 -15.21 -8.36
N GLY A 889 16.11 -15.06 -7.55
CA GLY A 889 16.22 -14.88 -6.11
C GLY A 889 16.88 -16.05 -5.41
N GLU A 890 17.58 -15.73 -4.32
CA GLU A 890 18.24 -16.70 -3.46
C GLU A 890 17.72 -16.61 -2.04
N ALA A 891 17.58 -17.76 -1.38
CA ALA A 891 16.97 -17.87 -0.07
C ALA A 891 17.83 -17.21 1.03
N PHE A 892 17.15 -16.65 2.02
CA PHE A 892 17.71 -16.30 3.31
C PHE A 892 17.63 -17.47 4.28
N ILE A 893 18.66 -17.61 5.13
CA ILE A 893 18.57 -18.28 6.44
C ILE A 893 18.32 -17.21 7.49
N PHE A 894 17.28 -17.36 8.30
CA PHE A 894 17.05 -16.55 9.50
C PHE A 894 17.25 -17.44 10.74
N ILE A 895 18.20 -17.02 11.59
CA ILE A 895 18.55 -17.69 12.86
C ILE A 895 18.50 -16.66 14.00
N ASP A 896 18.06 -17.07 15.21
CA ASP A 896 18.02 -16.18 16.37
C ASP A 896 18.86 -16.67 17.56
N GLU A 897 18.84 -17.96 17.89
CA GLU A 897 19.50 -18.47 19.11
C GLU A 897 20.20 -19.82 18.88
N ILE A 898 21.39 -19.96 19.49
CA ILE A 898 22.15 -21.21 19.60
C ILE A 898 22.24 -21.61 21.07
N THR A 899 21.55 -22.67 21.45
CA THR A 899 21.53 -23.19 22.83
C THR A 899 22.39 -24.43 22.94
N ILE A 900 23.33 -24.43 23.92
CA ILE A 900 24.23 -25.56 24.26
C ILE A 900 24.13 -25.85 25.76
N LYS A 901 23.71 -27.06 26.11
CA LYS A 901 23.53 -27.50 27.51
C LYS A 901 24.23 -28.82 27.82
#